data_b4ba8adf93e2e0dc533f6e543271ccc3
#
_entry.id   b4ba8adf93e2e0dc533f6e543271ccc3
#
_cell.length_a   1.000
_cell.length_b   1.000
_cell.length_c   1.000
_cell.angle_alpha   90.00
_cell.angle_beta   90.00
_cell.angle_gamma   90.00
#
_symmetry.space_group_name_H-M   'P 1'
#
loop_
_entity.id
_entity.type
_entity.pdbx_description
1 polymer ?
#
loop_
_entity_poly.entity_id
_entity_poly.type
_entity_poly.pdbx_seq_one_letter_code
_entity_poly.pdbx_strand_id
1 'polypeptide(L)'
;MADIIGSNGQRAEFKAVGRANVPGRLSYTIATGRAKFGSDYVVQDMLHAKFLRNPHGRAKIKSMDISKAKALQGVVDIVTWDDPDIKNMKGTREPLISDESDTENEEIGAIVVAVTPEICEEALKLIKVEWEVFPTVVDPRESLKPDGTFVRFDPKGILSKPFMTGDVEAGFKAADQVIEFDWAQSLMASHPPNPNGSVAWWEQQYLGVEGATLFIEGVYPTWGSFELRPMYNVTYDKLYRGTTFQGGKYCDWMLRRASLITPLLARRTGRPVRCMNARQDDFYTSNPQRYSHVKIGFKNDGTLTAVQDSTINDSGAPGKNARAPFSFGGGAYSPFNTTRCLNLKSESRSVYTSSGKVTGSQTSPYDWDEMTIAEQIIAEKLGMDPTDVALKNIHGPSSQTDPGIPPSLQMCIEKGKKAMNWNWHPAGTKKLPDGRMHGLSFRYALSPRHAKQPYTATVTIQADSKVYVPLKGPWIGVYAADACALVVAEELGAKVEDVILLYDNKALFTPVGGGSDGTSASAWVMKEAAVACKKALLELAASQTSKWKVKPDDLDTKDTRVYLKSDPSKSYPFGQFIGDEGFGDHDLDIAATFFGRPPETTWSLGGKVLDVMNTSFCEVAVDAETGGVEVTKFVVVCDPGKVLRMTSFEGQLHQAMFFAQGGGLSEEWIYDKPTGVKLHTNMFEYKKPTILDLGPIDTYAVETRSGNACYGGTGISHCMAAPLLPVCAVANAIGKWIPPPVTPDKILKALGKA
;
A
#
# COMPACT_ATOMS: atom_id res chain seq x y z
N MET A 1 -20.41 -13.42 -18.90
CA MET A 1 -19.51 -13.10 -20.02
C MET A 1 -19.32 -11.60 -20.00
N ALA A 2 -18.09 -11.14 -19.79
CA ALA A 2 -17.81 -9.72 -19.79
C ALA A 2 -17.95 -9.17 -21.20
N ASP A 3 -18.76 -8.15 -21.39
CA ASP A 3 -18.85 -7.43 -22.65
C ASP A 3 -17.52 -6.70 -22.89
N ILE A 4 -16.73 -7.22 -23.80
CA ILE A 4 -15.44 -6.65 -24.19
C ILE A 4 -15.72 -5.58 -25.22
N ILE A 5 -15.60 -4.33 -24.85
CA ILE A 5 -15.59 -3.23 -25.82
C ILE A 5 -14.14 -3.09 -26.32
N GLY A 6 -13.86 -3.68 -27.47
CA GLY A 6 -12.56 -3.57 -28.13
C GLY A 6 -12.47 -2.30 -28.98
N SER A 7 -11.41 -1.54 -28.84
CA SER A 7 -10.99 -0.55 -29.82
C SER A 7 -9.53 -0.78 -30.21
N ASN A 8 -9.29 -0.85 -31.52
CA ASN A 8 -8.00 -0.80 -32.22
C ASN A 8 -6.97 -1.91 -31.92
N GLY A 9 -7.01 -3.00 -32.69
CA GLY A 9 -5.91 -3.97 -32.85
C GLY A 9 -5.63 -4.88 -31.66
N GLN A 10 -6.59 -5.05 -30.77
CA GLN A 10 -6.45 -5.88 -29.57
C GLN A 10 -6.66 -7.36 -29.87
N ARG A 11 -5.87 -8.23 -29.24
CA ARG A 11 -6.05 -9.69 -29.31
C ARG A 11 -7.46 -10.05 -28.84
N ALA A 12 -8.18 -10.83 -29.64
CA ALA A 12 -9.53 -11.28 -29.32
C ALA A 12 -9.56 -12.25 -28.13
N GLU A 13 -8.46 -12.99 -27.89
CA GLU A 13 -8.37 -14.02 -26.86
C GLU A 13 -6.94 -14.09 -26.26
N PHE A 14 -6.87 -14.11 -24.93
CA PHE A 14 -5.64 -14.32 -24.18
C PHE A 14 -5.56 -15.80 -23.73
N LYS A 15 -4.35 -16.38 -23.83
CA LYS A 15 -4.11 -17.77 -23.46
C LYS A 15 -3.64 -17.95 -22.02
N ALA A 16 -2.85 -17.01 -21.51
CA ALA A 16 -2.30 -17.02 -20.17
C ALA A 16 -2.85 -15.88 -19.30
N VAL A 17 -2.87 -14.65 -19.84
CA VAL A 17 -3.32 -13.45 -19.14
C VAL A 17 -4.83 -13.50 -18.84
N GLY A 18 -5.21 -13.13 -17.62
CA GLY A 18 -6.62 -13.07 -17.19
C GLY A 18 -7.22 -14.40 -16.76
N ARG A 19 -6.47 -15.49 -16.77
CA ARG A 19 -6.97 -16.79 -16.30
C ARG A 19 -7.27 -16.75 -14.81
N ALA A 20 -8.43 -17.31 -14.42
CA ALA A 20 -8.87 -17.38 -13.03
C ALA A 20 -8.08 -18.41 -12.20
N ASN A 21 -7.72 -19.54 -12.79
CA ASN A 21 -7.21 -20.71 -12.07
C ASN A 21 -5.70 -20.97 -12.26
N VAL A 22 -4.91 -19.91 -12.43
CA VAL A 22 -3.45 -20.07 -12.44
C VAL A 22 -2.93 -19.95 -11.02
N PRO A 23 -2.40 -21.02 -10.40
CA PRO A 23 -1.81 -20.95 -9.07
C PRO A 23 -0.70 -19.90 -9.02
N GLY A 24 -0.64 -19.16 -7.92
CA GLY A 24 0.53 -18.28 -7.68
C GLY A 24 1.78 -19.16 -7.59
N ARG A 25 2.83 -18.78 -8.29
CA ARG A 25 4.05 -19.58 -8.39
C ARG A 25 4.71 -19.83 -7.04
N LEU A 26 4.61 -18.87 -6.15
CA LEU A 26 5.15 -18.98 -4.80
C LEU A 26 4.08 -19.33 -3.76
N SER A 27 2.82 -19.47 -4.17
CA SER A 27 1.71 -19.75 -3.24
C SER A 27 1.91 -21.07 -2.48
N TYR A 28 2.41 -22.11 -3.13
CA TYR A 28 2.72 -23.37 -2.48
C TYR A 28 3.83 -23.21 -1.42
N THR A 29 4.88 -22.49 -1.75
CA THR A 29 6.00 -22.22 -0.83
C THR A 29 5.54 -21.45 0.40
N ILE A 30 4.61 -20.50 0.21
CA ILE A 30 4.02 -19.72 1.31
C ILE A 30 3.08 -20.59 2.14
N ALA A 31 2.14 -21.28 1.50
CA ALA A 31 1.12 -22.09 2.17
C ALA A 31 1.73 -23.27 2.97
N THR A 32 2.87 -23.78 2.55
CA THR A 32 3.58 -24.88 3.23
C THR A 32 4.62 -24.39 4.27
N GLY A 33 4.73 -23.07 4.52
CA GLY A 33 5.68 -22.50 5.47
C GLY A 33 7.15 -22.57 5.01
N ARG A 34 7.41 -22.85 3.73
CA ARG A 34 8.77 -22.89 3.16
C ARG A 34 9.29 -21.50 2.76
N ALA A 35 8.40 -20.52 2.62
CA ALA A 35 8.79 -19.14 2.35
C ALA A 35 9.57 -18.56 3.55
N LYS A 36 10.70 -17.93 3.25
CA LYS A 36 11.52 -17.26 4.27
C LYS A 36 11.25 -15.76 4.22
N PHE A 37 10.61 -15.25 5.28
CA PHE A 37 10.45 -13.83 5.54
C PHE A 37 11.63 -13.31 6.35
N GLY A 38 11.81 -12.01 6.45
CA GLY A 38 12.94 -11.45 7.20
C GLY A 38 13.03 -11.92 8.64
N SER A 39 11.88 -12.25 9.26
CA SER A 39 11.82 -12.84 10.61
C SER A 39 12.28 -14.30 10.70
N ASP A 40 12.37 -15.03 9.59
CA ASP A 40 12.63 -16.47 9.58
C ASP A 40 14.11 -16.81 9.30
N TYR A 41 14.92 -15.79 9.01
CA TYR A 41 16.34 -16.01 8.76
C TYR A 41 17.09 -16.27 10.06
N VAL A 42 17.81 -17.39 10.08
CA VAL A 42 18.70 -17.79 11.15
C VAL A 42 20.09 -18.00 10.55
N VAL A 43 21.08 -17.31 11.10
CA VAL A 43 22.50 -17.40 10.71
C VAL A 43 23.25 -18.00 11.88
N GLN A 44 24.27 -18.83 11.57
CA GLN A 44 25.10 -19.46 12.60
C GLN A 44 25.71 -18.39 13.52
N ASP A 45 25.76 -18.68 14.81
CA ASP A 45 26.31 -17.81 15.87
C ASP A 45 25.65 -16.43 16.00
N MET A 46 24.41 -16.31 15.52
CA MET A 46 23.64 -15.07 15.51
C MET A 46 23.34 -14.58 16.92
N LEU A 47 23.55 -13.29 17.14
CA LEU A 47 23.13 -12.56 18.32
C LEU A 47 21.75 -11.93 18.12
N HIS A 48 21.11 -11.58 19.22
CA HIS A 48 19.83 -10.90 19.27
C HIS A 48 19.98 -9.49 19.81
N ALA A 49 19.18 -8.56 19.30
CA ALA A 49 19.18 -7.19 19.79
C ALA A 49 17.75 -6.71 20.06
N LYS A 50 17.56 -5.96 21.16
CA LYS A 50 16.28 -5.33 21.50
C LYS A 50 16.50 -3.92 22.05
N PHE A 51 15.61 -3.00 21.64
CA PHE A 51 15.62 -1.62 22.12
C PHE A 51 14.96 -1.46 23.48
N LEU A 52 15.48 -0.52 24.25
CA LEU A 52 14.73 0.12 25.32
C LEU A 52 13.58 0.92 24.69
N ARG A 53 12.41 0.90 25.33
CA ARG A 53 11.18 1.56 24.86
C ARG A 53 10.74 2.66 25.81
N ASN A 54 10.22 3.75 25.26
CA ASN A 54 9.66 4.85 26.05
C ASN A 54 8.34 4.41 26.71
N PRO A 55 8.23 4.40 28.06
CA PRO A 55 6.99 4.05 28.75
C PRO A 55 6.00 5.22 28.89
N HIS A 56 6.37 6.42 28.44
CA HIS A 56 5.59 7.65 28.58
C HIS A 56 5.07 8.14 27.23
N GLY A 57 4.02 8.92 27.26
CA GLY A 57 3.53 9.55 26.03
C GLY A 57 4.55 10.45 25.35
N ARG A 58 5.36 11.17 26.15
CA ARG A 58 6.50 11.98 25.67
C ARG A 58 7.52 12.13 26.76
N ALA A 59 8.79 11.81 26.49
CA ALA A 59 9.83 11.88 27.50
C ALA A 59 11.22 12.09 26.92
N LYS A 60 12.13 12.52 27.85
CA LYS A 60 13.56 12.59 27.63
C LYS A 60 14.28 11.86 28.77
N ILE A 61 15.40 11.23 28.45
CA ILE A 61 16.28 10.61 29.43
C ILE A 61 17.16 11.68 30.06
N LYS A 62 17.07 11.85 31.38
CA LYS A 62 17.98 12.68 32.18
C LYS A 62 19.28 11.94 32.51
N SER A 63 19.12 10.73 32.97
CA SER A 63 20.23 9.83 33.27
C SER A 63 19.84 8.37 33.04
N MET A 64 20.82 7.53 32.74
CA MET A 64 20.60 6.12 32.51
C MET A 64 21.80 5.31 33.09
N ASP A 65 21.50 4.33 33.93
CA ASP A 65 22.49 3.39 34.48
C ASP A 65 22.28 2.00 33.85
N ILE A 66 23.25 1.58 33.04
CA ILE A 66 23.28 0.29 32.33
C ILE A 66 24.20 -0.73 33.03
N SER A 67 24.80 -0.41 34.18
CA SER A 67 25.86 -1.22 34.81
C SER A 67 25.40 -2.65 35.11
N LYS A 68 24.21 -2.81 35.68
CA LYS A 68 23.63 -4.13 35.98
C LYS A 68 23.28 -4.92 34.72
N ALA A 69 22.74 -4.25 33.74
CA ALA A 69 22.41 -4.88 32.45
C ALA A 69 23.67 -5.37 31.73
N LYS A 70 24.73 -4.57 31.75
CA LYS A 70 26.02 -4.92 31.14
C LYS A 70 26.72 -6.09 31.83
N ALA A 71 26.50 -6.26 33.13
CA ALA A 71 27.06 -7.35 33.94
C ALA A 71 26.28 -8.68 33.83
N LEU A 72 25.08 -8.66 33.17
CA LEU A 72 24.27 -9.87 33.02
C LEU A 72 24.97 -10.85 32.07
N GLN A 73 25.10 -12.10 32.51
CA GLN A 73 25.71 -13.16 31.71
C GLN A 73 24.93 -13.36 30.39
N GLY A 74 25.64 -13.38 29.27
CA GLY A 74 25.07 -13.54 27.96
C GLY A 74 24.79 -12.22 27.24
N VAL A 75 24.87 -11.07 27.91
CA VAL A 75 24.92 -9.76 27.27
C VAL A 75 26.29 -9.57 26.62
N VAL A 76 26.29 -9.18 25.33
CA VAL A 76 27.52 -9.03 24.53
C VAL A 76 27.87 -7.55 24.35
N ASP A 77 26.90 -6.69 24.12
CA ASP A 77 27.07 -5.24 23.97
C ASP A 77 25.79 -4.48 24.37
N ILE A 78 25.96 -3.24 24.80
CA ILE A 78 24.87 -2.28 24.98
C ILE A 78 25.32 -0.97 24.35
N VAL A 79 24.60 -0.55 23.34
CA VAL A 79 24.87 0.71 22.62
C VAL A 79 23.85 1.75 23.07
N THR A 80 24.30 2.95 23.42
CA THR A 80 23.47 4.04 23.94
C THR A 80 23.43 5.22 22.97
N TRP A 81 22.52 6.18 23.19
CA TRP A 81 22.40 7.38 22.33
C TRP A 81 23.65 8.26 22.32
N ASP A 82 24.49 8.18 23.36
CA ASP A 82 25.71 8.97 23.52
C ASP A 82 26.97 8.24 23.02
N ASP A 83 26.82 6.98 22.57
CA ASP A 83 27.90 6.21 21.95
C ASP A 83 28.46 6.96 20.73
N PRO A 84 29.80 7.04 20.56
CA PRO A 84 30.44 7.71 19.42
C PRO A 84 29.97 7.20 18.06
N ASP A 85 29.71 5.90 17.91
CA ASP A 85 29.23 5.32 16.67
C ASP A 85 27.83 5.83 16.29
N ILE A 86 26.98 6.10 17.30
CA ILE A 86 25.65 6.68 17.09
C ILE A 86 25.73 8.17 16.77
N LYS A 87 26.51 8.94 17.56
CA LYS A 87 26.67 10.39 17.38
C LYS A 87 27.30 10.77 16.05
N ASN A 88 28.23 9.97 15.57
CA ASN A 88 28.99 10.22 14.35
C ASN A 88 28.32 9.63 13.09
N MET A 89 27.23 8.85 13.24
CA MET A 89 26.53 8.24 12.13
C MET A 89 25.96 9.31 11.18
N LYS A 90 26.32 9.20 9.91
CA LYS A 90 25.84 10.09 8.85
C LYS A 90 24.86 9.37 7.94
N GLY A 91 24.05 10.13 7.20
CA GLY A 91 23.13 9.56 6.22
C GLY A 91 21.78 9.10 6.80
N THR A 92 21.52 9.32 8.09
CA THR A 92 20.23 9.07 8.73
C THR A 92 19.37 10.32 8.76
N ARG A 93 18.05 10.17 8.61
CA ARG A 93 17.08 11.26 8.79
C ARG A 93 16.86 11.59 10.27
N GLU A 94 16.87 10.56 11.11
CA GLU A 94 16.74 10.64 12.57
C GLU A 94 17.90 9.88 13.22
N PRO A 95 18.30 10.19 14.47
CA PRO A 95 19.27 9.39 15.19
C PRO A 95 18.81 7.93 15.31
N LEU A 96 19.73 6.97 15.15
CA LEU A 96 19.41 5.55 15.30
C LEU A 96 18.97 5.22 16.74
N ILE A 97 19.54 5.90 17.71
CA ILE A 97 19.12 5.89 19.11
C ILE A 97 19.02 7.35 19.54
N SER A 98 17.89 7.75 20.12
CA SER A 98 17.65 9.09 20.66
C SER A 98 17.54 9.06 22.17
N ASP A 99 17.86 10.18 22.83
CA ASP A 99 17.57 10.42 24.26
C ASP A 99 16.17 10.98 24.47
N GLU A 100 15.43 11.29 23.41
CA GLU A 100 14.07 11.84 23.43
C GLU A 100 13.12 11.02 22.56
N SER A 101 11.87 10.94 23.01
CA SER A 101 10.78 10.34 22.26
C SER A 101 9.51 11.18 22.42
N ASP A 102 8.76 11.32 21.33
CA ASP A 102 7.53 12.10 21.28
C ASP A 102 6.27 11.22 21.35
N THR A 103 6.41 9.90 21.46
CA THR A 103 5.31 8.95 21.62
C THR A 103 5.69 7.78 22.51
N GLU A 104 4.70 7.18 23.12
CA GLU A 104 4.85 5.94 23.90
C GLU A 104 5.26 4.79 22.98
N ASN A 105 6.04 3.84 23.55
CA ASN A 105 6.54 2.63 22.90
C ASN A 105 7.52 2.85 21.73
N GLU A 106 8.04 4.06 21.53
CA GLU A 106 9.12 4.33 20.57
C GLU A 106 10.47 3.87 21.13
N GLU A 107 11.40 3.48 20.24
CA GLU A 107 12.78 3.14 20.58
C GLU A 107 13.53 4.34 21.15
N ILE A 108 14.17 4.19 22.31
CA ILE A 108 14.86 5.27 23.01
C ILE A 108 16.08 4.76 23.81
N GLY A 109 17.06 5.59 23.99
CA GLY A 109 18.12 5.47 24.98
C GLY A 109 19.17 4.41 24.73
N ALA A 110 18.80 3.16 24.57
CA ALA A 110 19.74 2.06 24.42
C ALA A 110 19.20 0.89 23.58
N ILE A 111 20.13 0.11 23.05
CA ILE A 111 19.86 -1.21 22.47
C ILE A 111 20.79 -2.23 23.14
N VAL A 112 20.22 -3.34 23.57
CA VAL A 112 20.95 -4.46 24.17
C VAL A 112 21.21 -5.53 23.11
N VAL A 113 22.42 -6.05 23.04
CA VAL A 113 22.81 -7.19 22.21
C VAL A 113 23.18 -8.36 23.11
N ALA A 114 22.55 -9.50 22.94
CA ALA A 114 22.78 -10.68 23.76
C ALA A 114 22.69 -11.99 22.94
N VAL A 115 23.07 -13.09 23.60
CA VAL A 115 23.07 -14.43 22.94
C VAL A 115 21.66 -14.99 22.71
N THR A 116 20.64 -14.51 23.45
CA THR A 116 19.23 -14.85 23.21
C THR A 116 18.33 -13.61 23.36
N PRO A 117 17.13 -13.60 22.76
CA PRO A 117 16.19 -12.51 22.93
C PRO A 117 15.68 -12.33 24.37
N GLU A 118 15.58 -13.43 25.15
CA GLU A 118 15.15 -13.42 26.54
C GLU A 118 16.17 -12.69 27.43
N ILE A 119 17.47 -12.92 27.20
CA ILE A 119 18.54 -12.20 27.90
C ILE A 119 18.51 -10.70 27.57
N CYS A 120 18.18 -10.33 26.30
CA CYS A 120 17.96 -8.92 25.96
C CYS A 120 16.83 -8.30 26.80
N GLU A 121 15.70 -9.01 26.94
CA GLU A 121 14.54 -8.54 27.73
C GLU A 121 14.86 -8.43 29.22
N GLU A 122 15.60 -9.40 29.78
CA GLU A 122 16.05 -9.35 31.15
C GLU A 122 17.02 -8.20 31.39
N ALA A 123 17.98 -8.00 30.49
CA ALA A 123 18.92 -6.89 30.57
C ALA A 123 18.21 -5.54 30.51
N LEU A 124 17.23 -5.38 29.62
CA LEU A 124 16.45 -4.15 29.50
C LEU A 124 15.71 -3.80 30.81
N LYS A 125 15.22 -4.78 31.55
CA LYS A 125 14.58 -4.58 32.86
C LYS A 125 15.56 -4.11 33.93
N LEU A 126 16.86 -4.38 33.76
CA LEU A 126 17.93 -3.99 34.71
C LEU A 126 18.45 -2.56 34.44
N ILE A 127 18.12 -1.97 33.30
CA ILE A 127 18.47 -0.58 32.98
C ILE A 127 17.63 0.34 33.85
N LYS A 128 18.27 1.24 34.58
CA LYS A 128 17.59 2.26 35.35
C LYS A 128 17.60 3.57 34.59
N VAL A 129 16.44 4.17 34.42
CA VAL A 129 16.29 5.43 33.69
C VAL A 129 15.61 6.45 34.57
N GLU A 130 16.15 7.65 34.61
CA GLU A 130 15.51 8.84 35.17
C GLU A 130 14.90 9.64 33.99
N TRP A 131 13.60 9.81 34.05
CA TRP A 131 12.83 10.44 32.97
C TRP A 131 12.53 11.90 33.27
N GLU A 132 12.55 12.71 32.23
CA GLU A 132 11.87 13.99 32.18
C GLU A 132 10.64 13.82 31.28
N VAL A 133 9.46 13.84 31.89
CA VAL A 133 8.19 13.66 31.20
C VAL A 133 7.64 15.00 30.75
N PHE A 134 7.24 15.09 29.48
CA PHE A 134 6.67 16.30 28.89
C PHE A 134 5.16 16.19 28.72
N PRO A 135 4.45 17.34 28.64
CA PRO A 135 3.06 17.35 28.25
C PRO A 135 2.84 16.68 26.90
N THR A 136 1.75 15.94 26.77
CA THR A 136 1.37 15.20 25.55
C THR A 136 0.11 15.77 24.92
N VAL A 137 -0.04 15.56 23.64
CA VAL A 137 -1.27 15.83 22.90
C VAL A 137 -1.46 14.71 21.86
N VAL A 138 -2.61 14.07 21.88
CA VAL A 138 -2.96 12.96 20.99
C VAL A 138 -4.04 13.33 19.97
N ASP A 139 -4.75 14.44 20.21
CA ASP A 139 -5.73 15.02 19.29
C ASP A 139 -5.16 16.31 18.69
N PRO A 140 -4.92 16.37 17.37
CA PRO A 140 -4.30 17.53 16.75
C PRO A 140 -5.13 18.82 16.89
N ARG A 141 -6.45 18.69 17.12
CA ARG A 141 -7.34 19.84 17.33
C ARG A 141 -7.05 20.56 18.64
N GLU A 142 -6.61 19.83 19.66
CA GLU A 142 -6.21 20.41 20.95
C GLU A 142 -4.98 21.34 20.83
N SER A 143 -4.03 21.00 19.93
CA SER A 143 -2.85 21.85 19.68
C SER A 143 -3.19 23.19 19.03
N LEU A 144 -4.35 23.30 18.41
CA LEU A 144 -4.80 24.52 17.73
C LEU A 144 -5.55 25.48 18.64
N LYS A 145 -5.94 25.07 19.85
CA LYS A 145 -6.58 25.95 20.85
C LYS A 145 -5.62 27.05 21.28
N PRO A 146 -6.10 28.20 21.74
CA PRO A 146 -5.25 29.34 22.15
C PRO A 146 -4.12 28.94 23.11
N ASP A 147 -4.44 28.14 24.13
CA ASP A 147 -3.50 27.63 25.15
C ASP A 147 -3.13 26.14 24.93
N GLY A 148 -3.32 25.64 23.69
CA GLY A 148 -3.11 24.24 23.38
C GLY A 148 -1.64 23.81 23.45
N THR A 149 -1.39 22.65 24.03
CA THR A 149 -0.10 21.97 24.00
C THR A 149 0.25 21.54 22.58
N PHE A 150 1.52 21.67 22.20
CA PHE A 150 2.01 21.20 20.92
C PHE A 150 3.30 20.41 21.05
N VAL A 151 3.59 19.60 20.04
CA VAL A 151 4.82 18.79 19.97
C VAL A 151 5.80 19.47 19.05
N ARG A 152 6.93 19.97 19.61
CA ARG A 152 8.09 20.61 18.95
C ARG A 152 7.81 21.88 18.16
N PHE A 153 6.74 21.94 17.38
CA PHE A 153 6.42 23.08 16.51
C PHE A 153 5.02 23.60 16.80
N ASP A 154 4.88 24.89 17.00
CA ASP A 154 3.57 25.53 17.13
C ASP A 154 2.82 25.45 15.78
N PRO A 155 1.74 24.69 15.71
CA PRO A 155 1.01 24.51 14.45
C PRO A 155 0.20 25.72 14.02
N LYS A 156 0.00 26.72 14.90
CA LYS A 156 -0.81 27.91 14.61
C LYS A 156 -0.20 28.76 13.49
N GLY A 157 1.14 28.75 13.37
CA GLY A 157 1.88 29.41 12.31
C GLY A 157 2.06 28.62 11.01
N ILE A 158 1.62 27.34 10.98
CA ILE A 158 1.87 26.43 9.86
C ILE A 158 0.57 26.23 9.07
N LEU A 159 0.39 27.01 8.02
CA LEU A 159 -0.70 26.87 7.06
C LEU A 159 -0.16 26.47 5.69
N SER A 160 -0.81 25.53 5.05
CA SER A 160 -0.59 25.33 3.62
C SER A 160 -1.17 26.50 2.84
N LYS A 161 -0.59 26.78 1.68
CA LYS A 161 -1.21 27.74 0.75
C LYS A 161 -2.61 27.20 0.38
N PRO A 162 -3.69 27.98 0.57
CA PRO A 162 -5.02 27.54 0.20
C PRO A 162 -5.08 27.20 -1.30
N PHE A 163 -5.75 26.13 -1.62
CA PHE A 163 -6.15 25.85 -2.99
C PHE A 163 -7.50 26.52 -3.24
N MET A 164 -7.57 27.34 -4.27
CA MET A 164 -8.79 28.08 -4.61
C MET A 164 -9.00 28.06 -6.13
N THR A 165 -10.24 27.83 -6.55
CA THR A 165 -10.71 28.02 -7.92
C THR A 165 -12.05 28.72 -7.90
N GLY A 166 -12.39 29.48 -8.96
CA GLY A 166 -13.64 30.20 -9.06
C GLY A 166 -13.89 31.22 -7.93
N ASP A 167 -15.16 31.45 -7.63
CA ASP A 167 -15.65 32.33 -6.59
C ASP A 167 -16.58 31.55 -5.65
N VAL A 168 -16.05 31.14 -4.50
CA VAL A 168 -16.78 30.30 -3.53
C VAL A 168 -17.97 31.05 -2.93
N GLU A 169 -17.84 32.34 -2.66
CA GLU A 169 -18.93 33.15 -2.09
C GLU A 169 -20.08 33.33 -3.10
N ALA A 170 -19.76 33.58 -4.37
CA ALA A 170 -20.76 33.60 -5.42
C ALA A 170 -21.42 32.23 -5.59
N GLY A 171 -20.64 31.14 -5.49
CA GLY A 171 -21.16 29.79 -5.53
C GLY A 171 -22.13 29.48 -4.39
N PHE A 172 -21.86 29.89 -3.16
CA PHE A 172 -22.79 29.75 -2.03
C PHE A 172 -24.04 30.61 -2.20
N LYS A 173 -23.92 31.82 -2.72
CA LYS A 173 -25.09 32.67 -3.02
C LYS A 173 -25.97 32.06 -4.12
N ALA A 174 -25.41 31.32 -5.03
CA ALA A 174 -26.13 30.63 -6.10
C ALA A 174 -26.77 29.31 -5.64
N ALA A 175 -26.45 28.79 -4.46
CA ALA A 175 -26.99 27.56 -3.90
C ALA A 175 -28.46 27.71 -3.53
N ASP A 176 -29.26 26.65 -3.73
CA ASP A 176 -30.62 26.56 -3.18
C ASP A 176 -30.57 26.05 -1.73
N GLN A 177 -29.58 25.21 -1.41
CA GLN A 177 -29.35 24.64 -0.09
C GLN A 177 -27.86 24.58 0.23
N VAL A 178 -27.56 24.56 1.53
CA VAL A 178 -26.20 24.40 2.05
C VAL A 178 -26.18 23.28 3.09
N ILE A 179 -25.15 22.46 3.05
CA ILE A 179 -24.82 21.49 4.12
C ILE A 179 -23.48 21.83 4.73
N GLU A 180 -23.35 21.53 6.01
CA GLU A 180 -22.08 21.55 6.74
C GLU A 180 -21.97 20.26 7.55
N PHE A 181 -20.77 19.65 7.58
CA PHE A 181 -20.51 18.48 8.39
C PHE A 181 -19.04 18.37 8.76
N ASP A 182 -18.81 17.74 9.90
CA ASP A 182 -17.48 17.35 10.35
C ASP A 182 -17.29 15.84 10.15
N TRP A 183 -16.07 15.46 9.77
CA TRP A 183 -15.70 14.06 9.77
C TRP A 183 -14.28 13.85 10.25
N ALA A 184 -13.97 12.64 10.69
CA ALA A 184 -12.65 12.24 11.12
C ALA A 184 -12.35 10.83 10.63
N GLN A 185 -11.08 10.59 10.33
CA GLN A 185 -10.57 9.25 10.10
C GLN A 185 -10.04 8.67 11.40
N SER A 186 -10.41 7.43 11.72
CA SER A 186 -9.87 6.72 12.88
C SER A 186 -8.39 6.39 12.72
N LEU A 187 -7.66 6.39 13.84
CA LEU A 187 -6.30 5.86 13.89
C LEU A 187 -6.34 4.33 13.84
N MET A 188 -5.66 3.76 12.87
CA MET A 188 -5.49 2.32 12.74
C MET A 188 -4.02 1.95 12.84
N ALA A 189 -3.74 0.85 13.52
CA ALA A 189 -2.38 0.33 13.62
C ALA A 189 -1.99 -0.44 12.35
N SER A 190 -0.75 -0.30 11.93
CA SER A 190 -0.27 -0.94 10.69
C SER A 190 -0.17 -2.46 10.80
N HIS A 191 0.29 -3.01 11.91
CA HIS A 191 0.45 -4.44 12.24
C HIS A 191 0.85 -5.33 11.05
N PRO A 192 2.03 -5.13 10.45
CA PRO A 192 2.46 -5.97 9.35
C PRO A 192 2.57 -7.44 9.80
N PRO A 193 2.08 -8.42 9.03
CA PRO A 193 2.20 -9.83 9.36
C PRO A 193 3.66 -10.27 9.61
N ASN A 194 4.59 -9.74 8.80
CA ASN A 194 6.02 -9.89 9.04
C ASN A 194 6.51 -8.74 9.94
N PRO A 195 6.95 -9.01 11.19
CA PRO A 195 7.42 -7.98 12.11
C PRO A 195 8.53 -7.12 11.52
N ASN A 196 8.62 -5.87 12.00
CA ASN A 196 9.68 -4.96 11.58
C ASN A 196 11.02 -5.35 12.19
N GLY A 197 12.08 -5.21 11.41
CA GLY A 197 13.44 -5.51 11.84
C GLY A 197 14.26 -6.12 10.71
N SER A 198 15.48 -6.50 11.06
CA SER A 198 16.41 -7.14 10.12
C SER A 198 17.37 -8.09 10.80
N VAL A 199 18.02 -8.93 9.98
CA VAL A 199 19.20 -9.71 10.34
C VAL A 199 20.33 -9.22 9.46
N ALA A 200 21.50 -8.88 10.03
CA ALA A 200 22.63 -8.40 9.26
C ALA A 200 23.96 -9.03 9.71
N TRP A 201 24.88 -9.20 8.77
CA TRP A 201 26.26 -9.63 9.02
C TRP A 201 27.21 -9.06 7.97
N TRP A 202 28.50 -9.13 8.26
CA TRP A 202 29.57 -8.67 7.39
C TRP A 202 30.48 -9.83 7.02
N GLU A 203 30.83 -9.91 5.73
CA GLU A 203 31.87 -10.84 5.26
C GLU A 203 33.01 -10.05 4.64
N GLN A 204 34.27 -10.45 4.95
CA GLN A 204 35.47 -9.75 4.47
C GLN A 204 35.61 -9.83 2.95
N GLN A 205 35.24 -10.96 2.36
CA GLN A 205 35.25 -11.18 0.92
C GLN A 205 34.02 -11.96 0.50
N TYR A 206 33.41 -11.54 -0.59
CA TYR A 206 32.32 -12.25 -1.21
C TYR A 206 32.46 -12.17 -2.74
N LEU A 207 32.42 -13.31 -3.43
CA LEU A 207 32.56 -13.43 -4.90
C LEU A 207 33.79 -12.71 -5.47
N GLY A 208 34.92 -12.72 -4.76
CA GLY A 208 36.16 -12.08 -5.22
C GLY A 208 36.19 -10.56 -5.16
N VAL A 209 35.18 -9.93 -4.55
CA VAL A 209 35.13 -8.48 -4.36
C VAL A 209 35.96 -8.08 -3.13
N GLU A 210 36.86 -7.13 -3.29
CA GLU A 210 37.67 -6.62 -2.18
C GLU A 210 36.83 -5.82 -1.16
N GLY A 211 37.14 -5.98 0.11
CA GLY A 211 36.52 -5.29 1.25
C GLY A 211 35.28 -6.01 1.76
N ALA A 212 34.75 -5.50 2.87
CA ALA A 212 33.63 -6.13 3.56
C ALA A 212 32.32 -5.98 2.80
N THR A 213 31.58 -7.08 2.65
CA THR A 213 30.24 -7.13 2.07
C THR A 213 29.22 -7.17 3.19
N LEU A 214 28.23 -6.26 3.13
CA LEU A 214 27.10 -6.24 4.03
C LEU A 214 25.98 -7.14 3.48
N PHE A 215 25.62 -8.14 4.27
CA PHE A 215 24.41 -8.95 4.07
C PHE A 215 23.33 -8.47 5.02
N ILE A 216 22.13 -8.23 4.52
CA ILE A 216 21.00 -7.80 5.33
C ILE A 216 19.68 -8.39 4.82
N GLU A 217 18.94 -9.02 5.72
CA GLU A 217 17.62 -9.60 5.48
C GLU A 217 16.53 -8.80 6.19
N GLY A 218 15.30 -8.85 5.68
CA GLY A 218 14.15 -8.16 6.29
C GLY A 218 13.94 -6.72 5.83
N VAL A 219 14.81 -6.21 4.96
CA VAL A 219 14.78 -4.83 4.46
C VAL A 219 14.23 -4.78 3.04
N TYR A 220 13.38 -3.79 2.77
CA TYR A 220 12.88 -3.58 1.41
C TYR A 220 14.03 -3.21 0.45
N PRO A 221 14.27 -3.97 -0.62
CA PRO A 221 15.52 -3.87 -1.38
C PRO A 221 15.81 -2.51 -1.99
N THR A 222 14.79 -1.78 -2.43
CA THR A 222 14.97 -0.52 -3.13
C THR A 222 15.31 0.62 -2.18
N TRP A 223 14.45 0.83 -1.18
CA TRP A 223 14.59 1.94 -0.23
C TRP A 223 15.74 1.72 0.73
N GLY A 224 15.93 0.48 1.19
CA GLY A 224 17.07 0.11 2.02
C GLY A 224 18.42 0.48 1.44
N SER A 225 18.56 0.43 0.12
CA SER A 225 19.82 0.80 -0.53
C SER A 225 20.14 2.28 -0.43
N PHE A 226 19.14 3.15 -0.53
CA PHE A 226 19.36 4.60 -0.48
C PHE A 226 19.83 5.07 0.91
N GLU A 227 19.40 4.39 1.97
CA GLU A 227 19.78 4.75 3.35
C GLU A 227 21.01 3.98 3.83
N LEU A 228 21.05 2.66 3.65
CA LEU A 228 22.17 1.82 4.13
C LEU A 228 23.51 2.13 3.46
N ARG A 229 23.52 2.43 2.17
CA ARG A 229 24.77 2.70 1.46
C ARG A 229 25.52 3.91 1.99
N PRO A 230 24.94 5.10 2.09
CA PRO A 230 25.64 6.25 2.65
C PRO A 230 25.96 6.09 4.14
N MET A 231 25.10 5.39 4.92
CA MET A 231 25.33 5.16 6.35
C MET A 231 26.56 4.30 6.61
N TYR A 232 26.72 3.23 5.84
CA TYR A 232 27.77 2.21 6.05
C TYR A 232 28.91 2.30 5.05
N ASN A 233 28.90 3.30 4.18
CA ASN A 233 29.87 3.51 3.11
C ASN A 233 30.08 2.23 2.26
N VAL A 234 28.96 1.63 1.80
CA VAL A 234 28.97 0.45 0.94
C VAL A 234 28.51 0.77 -0.46
N THR A 235 29.13 0.17 -1.46
CA THR A 235 28.73 0.25 -2.87
C THR A 235 27.64 -0.80 -3.17
N TYR A 236 27.01 -0.75 -4.34
CA TYR A 236 25.96 -1.71 -4.70
C TYR A 236 26.44 -3.15 -4.77
N ASP A 237 27.66 -3.36 -5.23
CA ASP A 237 28.31 -4.68 -5.30
C ASP A 237 28.65 -5.28 -3.93
N LYS A 238 28.81 -4.41 -2.92
CA LYS A 238 29.10 -4.78 -1.52
C LYS A 238 27.87 -4.80 -0.61
N LEU A 239 26.69 -4.60 -1.15
CA LEU A 239 25.43 -4.66 -0.40
C LEU A 239 24.56 -5.80 -0.93
N TYR A 240 24.48 -6.89 -0.19
CA TYR A 240 23.60 -8.01 -0.47
C TYR A 240 22.32 -7.92 0.39
N ARG A 241 21.18 -8.04 -0.25
CA ARG A 241 19.85 -7.91 0.38
C ARG A 241 19.02 -9.13 0.04
N GLY A 242 18.91 -10.04 0.97
CA GLY A 242 18.36 -11.35 0.75
C GLY A 242 16.88 -11.48 1.08
N THR A 243 16.01 -10.55 0.69
CA THR A 243 14.59 -10.64 1.01
C THR A 243 13.75 -11.05 -0.18
N THR A 244 13.39 -12.33 -0.27
CA THR A 244 12.50 -12.84 -1.31
C THR A 244 11.04 -12.54 -1.00
N PHE A 245 10.62 -12.63 0.27
CA PHE A 245 9.23 -12.43 0.71
C PHE A 245 9.13 -11.28 1.70
N GLN A 246 8.13 -10.43 1.50
CA GLN A 246 7.72 -9.44 2.48
C GLN A 246 6.22 -9.46 2.67
N GLY A 247 5.76 -9.51 3.93
CA GLY A 247 4.36 -9.53 4.29
C GLY A 247 3.89 -8.17 4.77
N GLY A 248 2.97 -7.53 4.03
CA GLY A 248 2.11 -6.47 4.51
C GLY A 248 2.77 -5.25 5.19
N LYS A 249 4.02 -4.96 4.88
CA LYS A 249 4.73 -3.79 5.43
C LYS A 249 4.23 -2.50 4.78
N TYR A 250 2.97 -2.18 5.02
CA TYR A 250 2.33 -0.98 4.52
C TYR A 250 3.15 0.27 4.83
N CYS A 251 3.84 0.80 3.82
CA CYS A 251 4.66 2.01 3.94
C CYS A 251 5.77 2.00 5.01
N ASP A 252 6.20 0.84 5.45
CA ASP A 252 7.50 0.68 6.11
C ASP A 252 8.65 0.82 5.09
N TRP A 253 8.46 1.65 4.12
CA TRP A 253 9.48 2.09 3.18
C TRP A 253 10.56 2.91 3.88
N MET A 254 10.20 3.57 4.97
CA MET A 254 11.17 4.18 5.84
C MET A 254 11.71 3.08 6.74
N LEU A 255 12.95 2.71 6.51
CA LEU A 255 13.66 1.76 7.32
C LEU A 255 13.56 2.18 8.79
N ARG A 256 13.01 1.30 9.59
CA ARG A 256 12.92 1.49 11.02
C ARG A 256 14.31 1.44 11.66
N ARG A 257 14.46 2.08 12.81
CA ARG A 257 15.71 2.05 13.57
C ARG A 257 16.23 0.64 13.77
N ALA A 258 15.35 -0.33 14.07
CA ALA A 258 15.69 -1.75 14.17
C ALA A 258 16.36 -2.31 12.90
N SER A 259 15.92 -1.90 11.72
CA SER A 259 16.51 -2.34 10.45
C SER A 259 17.81 -1.60 10.12
N LEU A 260 17.90 -0.33 10.48
CA LEU A 260 19.07 0.50 10.18
C LEU A 260 20.25 0.23 11.11
N ILE A 261 20.02 -0.15 12.36
CA ILE A 261 21.08 -0.32 13.37
C ILE A 261 21.77 -1.68 13.29
N THR A 262 21.10 -2.72 12.81
CA THR A 262 21.66 -4.09 12.80
C THR A 262 23.02 -4.21 12.13
N PRO A 263 23.33 -3.55 10.99
CA PRO A 263 24.68 -3.59 10.43
C PRO A 263 25.76 -3.00 11.34
N LEU A 264 25.44 -1.95 12.12
CA LEU A 264 26.38 -1.41 13.12
C LEU A 264 26.67 -2.43 14.20
N LEU A 265 25.62 -3.03 14.76
CA LEU A 265 25.75 -4.03 15.82
C LEU A 265 26.52 -5.25 15.35
N ALA A 266 26.28 -5.71 14.12
CA ALA A 266 27.03 -6.81 13.54
C ALA A 266 28.53 -6.47 13.34
N ARG A 267 28.85 -5.23 12.95
CA ARG A 267 30.24 -4.76 12.82
C ARG A 267 30.94 -4.70 14.18
N ARG A 268 30.27 -4.18 15.21
CA ARG A 268 30.83 -4.07 16.57
C ARG A 268 31.09 -5.41 17.22
N THR A 269 30.21 -6.37 17.02
CA THR A 269 30.29 -7.69 17.66
C THR A 269 31.07 -8.72 16.83
N GLY A 270 31.35 -8.44 15.56
CA GLY A 270 31.96 -9.39 14.62
C GLY A 270 31.09 -10.63 14.35
N ARG A 271 29.82 -10.60 14.69
CA ARG A 271 28.86 -11.71 14.57
C ARG A 271 27.57 -11.25 13.88
N PRO A 272 26.81 -12.16 13.23
CA PRO A 272 25.49 -11.84 12.76
C PRO A 272 24.61 -11.33 13.90
N VAL A 273 23.80 -10.28 13.65
CA VAL A 273 22.88 -9.73 14.65
C VAL A 273 21.47 -9.68 14.05
N ARG A 274 20.50 -10.10 14.86
CA ARG A 274 19.07 -10.02 14.56
C ARG A 274 18.43 -9.00 15.51
N CYS A 275 17.81 -7.98 14.93
CA CYS A 275 16.98 -7.02 15.66
C CYS A 275 15.57 -7.05 15.04
N MET A 276 14.63 -7.70 15.72
CA MET A 276 13.24 -7.85 15.27
C MET A 276 12.31 -7.35 16.37
N ASN A 277 11.31 -6.56 15.98
CA ASN A 277 10.24 -6.14 16.87
C ASN A 277 9.38 -7.35 17.29
N ALA A 278 8.93 -7.37 18.53
CA ALA A 278 7.79 -8.17 18.93
C ALA A 278 6.49 -7.53 18.40
N ARG A 279 5.37 -8.26 18.41
CA ARG A 279 4.10 -7.73 17.92
C ARG A 279 3.64 -6.48 18.68
N GLN A 280 3.81 -6.46 19.98
CA GLN A 280 3.51 -5.29 20.82
C GLN A 280 4.37 -4.06 20.50
N ASP A 281 5.61 -4.27 20.04
CA ASP A 281 6.52 -3.19 19.66
C ASP A 281 6.02 -2.42 18.44
N ASP A 282 5.18 -3.01 17.60
CA ASP A 282 4.63 -2.36 16.41
C ASP A 282 3.46 -1.41 16.73
N PHE A 283 2.93 -1.40 17.98
CA PHE A 283 1.83 -0.53 18.41
C PHE A 283 2.24 0.95 18.64
N TYR A 284 3.33 1.42 18.10
CA TYR A 284 3.64 2.85 18.07
C TYR A 284 3.52 3.48 16.67
N THR A 285 3.02 2.72 15.69
CA THR A 285 2.88 3.18 14.30
C THR A 285 1.45 3.09 13.83
N SER A 286 1.00 4.17 13.21
CA SER A 286 -0.38 4.32 12.72
C SER A 286 -0.44 4.89 11.30
N ASN A 287 -1.62 4.84 10.70
CA ASN A 287 -1.98 5.72 9.61
C ASN A 287 -2.10 7.18 10.10
N PRO A 288 -2.00 8.18 9.21
CA PRO A 288 -2.32 9.56 9.57
C PRO A 288 -3.80 9.68 9.94
N GLN A 289 -4.09 10.43 10.99
CA GLN A 289 -5.44 10.84 11.34
C GLN A 289 -5.78 12.15 10.64
N ARG A 290 -7.03 12.29 10.21
CA ARG A 290 -7.51 13.50 9.52
C ARG A 290 -8.84 13.93 10.10
N TYR A 291 -8.97 15.24 10.27
CA TYR A 291 -10.21 15.90 10.66
C TYR A 291 -10.53 16.93 9.59
N SER A 292 -11.74 16.92 9.09
CA SER A 292 -12.19 17.92 8.10
C SER A 292 -13.52 18.50 8.48
N HIS A 293 -13.65 19.81 8.31
CA HIS A 293 -14.89 20.53 8.29
C HIS A 293 -15.22 20.90 6.85
N VAL A 294 -16.39 20.47 6.38
CA VAL A 294 -16.82 20.59 4.98
C VAL A 294 -18.12 21.37 4.89
N LYS A 295 -18.15 22.36 3.99
CA LYS A 295 -19.33 23.14 3.65
C LYS A 295 -19.59 23.07 2.15
N ILE A 296 -20.82 22.71 1.76
CA ILE A 296 -21.18 22.51 0.36
C ILE A 296 -22.50 23.22 0.06
N GLY A 297 -22.50 24.06 -1.00
CA GLY A 297 -23.69 24.63 -1.61
C GLY A 297 -24.13 23.78 -2.80
N PHE A 298 -25.44 23.55 -2.95
CA PHE A 298 -25.99 22.78 -4.06
C PHE A 298 -27.39 23.23 -4.46
N LYS A 299 -27.79 22.86 -5.68
CA LYS A 299 -29.12 23.10 -6.23
C LYS A 299 -30.12 21.99 -5.81
N ASN A 300 -31.41 22.26 -5.87
CA ASN A 300 -32.46 21.28 -5.60
C ASN A 300 -32.44 20.08 -6.58
N ASP A 301 -31.69 20.16 -7.65
CA ASP A 301 -31.46 19.04 -8.54
C ASP A 301 -30.21 18.22 -8.19
N GLY A 302 -29.49 18.58 -7.11
CA GLY A 302 -28.27 17.92 -6.62
C GLY A 302 -26.97 18.45 -7.23
N THR A 303 -27.00 19.47 -8.09
CA THR A 303 -25.78 20.07 -8.69
C THR A 303 -25.02 20.91 -7.66
N LEU A 304 -23.73 20.66 -7.46
CA LEU A 304 -22.88 21.43 -6.56
C LEU A 304 -22.57 22.82 -7.13
N THR A 305 -22.63 23.83 -6.29
CA THR A 305 -22.38 25.23 -6.65
C THR A 305 -21.14 25.81 -5.96
N ALA A 306 -20.81 25.34 -4.75
CA ALA A 306 -19.61 25.72 -4.02
C ALA A 306 -19.17 24.60 -3.10
N VAL A 307 -17.86 24.46 -2.89
CA VAL A 307 -17.28 23.58 -1.87
C VAL A 307 -16.19 24.31 -1.12
N GLN A 308 -16.26 24.23 0.20
CA GLN A 308 -15.21 24.71 1.09
C GLN A 308 -14.86 23.60 2.08
N ASP A 309 -13.56 23.29 2.22
CA ASP A 309 -13.07 22.39 3.24
C ASP A 309 -11.90 22.97 4.04
N SER A 310 -11.86 22.61 5.31
CA SER A 310 -10.77 22.92 6.22
C SER A 310 -10.32 21.64 6.90
N THR A 311 -9.08 21.25 6.65
CA THR A 311 -8.55 19.96 7.07
C THR A 311 -7.39 20.10 8.05
N ILE A 312 -7.41 19.30 9.11
CA ILE A 312 -6.32 19.13 10.07
C ILE A 312 -5.77 17.72 9.89
N ASN A 313 -4.49 17.61 9.52
CA ASN A 313 -3.80 16.34 9.37
C ASN A 313 -2.88 16.10 10.58
N ASP A 314 -3.07 14.98 11.26
CA ASP A 314 -2.13 14.52 12.26
C ASP A 314 -0.89 13.92 11.57
N SER A 315 0.25 14.56 11.80
CA SER A 315 1.55 14.10 11.29
C SER A 315 2.26 13.17 12.28
N GLY A 316 1.62 12.83 13.40
CA GLY A 316 2.13 11.96 14.45
C GLY A 316 3.35 12.49 15.17
N ALA A 317 4.09 11.59 15.82
CA ALA A 317 5.27 11.92 16.59
C ALA A 317 6.48 12.25 15.70
N PRO A 318 7.03 13.47 15.79
CA PRO A 318 8.04 13.93 14.83
C PRO A 318 9.44 13.35 15.05
N GLY A 319 9.83 13.10 16.30
CA GLY A 319 11.19 12.75 16.67
C GLY A 319 12.14 13.96 16.81
N LYS A 320 13.34 13.73 17.38
CA LYS A 320 14.27 14.75 17.86
C LYS A 320 14.73 15.75 16.79
N ASN A 321 14.95 15.31 15.56
CA ASN A 321 15.49 16.12 14.45
C ASN A 321 14.46 16.44 13.41
N ALA A 322 13.17 16.39 13.75
CA ALA A 322 12.11 16.69 12.82
C ALA A 322 12.19 18.13 12.29
N ARG A 323 11.78 18.30 11.06
CA ARG A 323 11.48 19.60 10.47
C ARG A 323 10.02 19.96 10.73
N ALA A 324 9.65 21.22 10.52
CA ALA A 324 8.25 21.61 10.56
C ALA A 324 7.39 20.66 9.69
N PRO A 325 6.17 20.30 10.13
CA PRO A 325 5.36 19.34 9.43
C PRO A 325 5.03 19.85 8.03
N PHE A 326 5.18 18.94 7.05
CA PHE A 326 4.80 19.23 5.68
C PHE A 326 3.30 19.00 5.53
N SER A 327 2.56 19.99 5.06
CA SER A 327 1.13 19.84 4.81
C SER A 327 0.89 19.09 3.50
N PHE A 328 0.37 17.88 3.61
CA PHE A 328 -0.22 17.17 2.48
C PHE A 328 -1.67 17.61 2.35
N GLY A 329 -1.93 18.67 1.68
CA GLY A 329 -3.31 19.07 1.51
C GLY A 329 -3.40 20.39 0.78
N GLY A 330 -4.47 20.58 0.09
CA GLY A 330 -4.66 21.74 -0.77
C GLY A 330 -4.00 21.53 -2.14
N GLY A 331 -4.76 21.47 -3.18
CA GLY A 331 -4.31 21.37 -4.55
C GLY A 331 -4.45 19.97 -5.12
N ALA A 332 -3.34 19.32 -5.37
CA ALA A 332 -3.31 18.14 -6.24
C ALA A 332 -3.97 16.87 -5.70
N TYR A 333 -4.30 16.80 -4.43
CA TYR A 333 -4.90 15.65 -3.75
C TYR A 333 -6.22 15.98 -3.03
N SER A 334 -6.83 17.13 -3.31
CA SER A 334 -8.16 17.43 -2.77
C SER A 334 -9.20 16.54 -3.45
N PRO A 335 -10.12 15.90 -2.70
CA PRO A 335 -11.22 15.09 -3.24
C PRO A 335 -12.08 15.89 -4.20
N PHE A 336 -12.07 17.19 -4.03
CA PHE A 336 -12.85 18.12 -4.83
C PHE A 336 -12.26 18.40 -6.22
N ASN A 337 -11.03 17.95 -6.51
CA ASN A 337 -10.45 18.06 -7.85
C ASN A 337 -11.18 17.23 -8.92
N THR A 338 -12.11 16.38 -8.52
CA THR A 338 -12.91 15.52 -9.40
C THR A 338 -14.37 15.96 -9.51
N THR A 339 -14.74 17.04 -8.84
CA THR A 339 -16.08 17.60 -8.99
C THR A 339 -16.15 18.58 -10.17
N ARG A 340 -17.31 18.66 -10.80
CA ARG A 340 -17.64 19.69 -11.80
C ARG A 340 -17.79 21.08 -11.19
N CYS A 341 -17.91 21.19 -9.88
CA CYS A 341 -17.98 22.46 -9.21
C CYS A 341 -16.67 23.21 -9.38
N LEU A 342 -16.72 24.42 -9.94
CA LEU A 342 -15.56 25.26 -10.18
C LEU A 342 -15.24 26.20 -9.00
N ASN A 343 -16.15 26.36 -8.07
CA ASN A 343 -16.01 27.27 -6.92
C ASN A 343 -15.53 26.48 -5.71
N LEU A 344 -14.23 26.31 -5.59
CA LEU A 344 -13.59 25.47 -4.56
C LEU A 344 -12.64 26.29 -3.70
N LYS A 345 -12.67 26.06 -2.38
CA LYS A 345 -11.66 26.51 -1.42
C LYS A 345 -11.28 25.37 -0.50
N SER A 346 -10.01 24.99 -0.51
CA SER A 346 -9.48 23.94 0.38
C SER A 346 -8.29 24.47 1.17
N GLU A 347 -8.37 24.34 2.48
CA GLU A 347 -7.32 24.72 3.42
C GLU A 347 -6.87 23.50 4.20
N SER A 348 -5.57 23.35 4.41
CA SER A 348 -5.00 22.21 5.13
C SER A 348 -3.94 22.65 6.10
N ARG A 349 -3.94 22.04 7.26
CA ARG A 349 -2.96 22.26 8.32
C ARG A 349 -2.45 20.92 8.83
N SER A 350 -1.13 20.78 8.91
CA SER A 350 -0.48 19.60 9.49
C SER A 350 0.01 19.91 10.90
N VAL A 351 -0.26 18.99 11.82
CA VAL A 351 0.04 19.13 13.24
C VAL A 351 0.80 17.90 13.71
N TYR A 352 1.86 18.09 14.48
CA TYR A 352 2.51 17.01 15.19
C TYR A 352 1.80 16.71 16.51
N THR A 353 1.69 15.42 16.83
CA THR A 353 1.09 14.91 18.07
C THR A 353 1.95 13.81 18.69
N SER A 354 1.55 13.36 19.87
CA SER A 354 2.13 12.19 20.53
C SER A 354 1.40 10.87 20.20
N SER A 355 0.53 10.88 19.18
CA SER A 355 -0.36 9.75 18.87
C SER A 355 0.39 8.50 18.41
N GLY A 356 1.56 8.63 17.81
CA GLY A 356 2.39 7.56 17.27
C GLY A 356 3.20 8.01 16.08
N LYS A 357 4.08 7.17 15.59
CA LYS A 357 4.78 7.42 14.32
C LYS A 357 3.80 7.20 13.17
N VAL A 358 3.52 8.26 12.43
CA VAL A 358 2.74 8.16 11.20
C VAL A 358 3.62 7.57 10.11
N THR A 359 3.19 6.43 9.60
CA THR A 359 3.75 5.83 8.41
C THR A 359 2.77 6.08 7.28
N GLY A 360 3.22 6.65 6.18
CA GLY A 360 2.37 6.81 5.00
C GLY A 360 1.73 5.46 4.68
N SER A 361 0.42 5.33 4.82
CA SER A 361 -0.22 4.03 4.92
C SER A 361 -1.15 3.78 3.75
N GLN A 362 -1.19 2.52 3.33
CA GLN A 362 -2.21 2.03 2.39
C GLN A 362 -3.61 1.96 3.02
N THR A 363 -3.69 2.13 4.33
CA THR A 363 -4.95 2.25 5.07
C THR A 363 -5.44 3.70 5.16
N SER A 364 -4.64 4.67 4.68
CA SER A 364 -5.09 6.04 4.56
C SER A 364 -6.01 6.14 3.35
N PRO A 365 -7.29 6.37 3.52
CA PRO A 365 -8.15 6.74 2.42
C PRO A 365 -7.63 8.07 1.86
N TYR A 366 -7.12 8.02 0.66
CA TYR A 366 -6.76 9.24 -0.04
C TYR A 366 -8.06 9.87 -0.55
N ASP A 367 -8.47 10.97 0.10
CA ASP A 367 -9.14 12.11 -0.51
C ASP A 367 -10.55 11.94 -1.14
N TRP A 368 -11.24 10.79 -1.03
CA TRP A 368 -12.55 10.61 -1.66
C TRP A 368 -13.71 10.44 -0.68
N ASP A 369 -13.41 10.31 0.58
CA ASP A 369 -14.40 9.99 1.61
C ASP A 369 -15.32 11.17 1.90
N GLU A 370 -14.82 12.39 1.83
CA GLU A 370 -15.61 13.62 2.01
C GLU A 370 -16.71 13.75 0.97
N MET A 371 -16.41 13.43 -0.29
CA MET A 371 -17.40 13.44 -1.36
C MET A 371 -18.46 12.37 -1.16
N THR A 372 -18.08 11.17 -0.72
CA THR A 372 -19.03 10.11 -0.38
C THR A 372 -20.01 10.54 0.70
N ILE A 373 -19.54 11.17 1.78
CA ILE A 373 -20.40 11.69 2.86
C ILE A 373 -21.31 12.80 2.31
N ALA A 374 -20.75 13.73 1.55
CA ALA A 374 -21.51 14.85 1.00
C ALA A 374 -22.65 14.38 0.08
N GLU A 375 -22.33 13.46 -0.83
CA GLU A 375 -23.30 12.89 -1.75
C GLU A 375 -24.40 12.12 -1.04
N GLN A 376 -24.07 11.37 0.02
CA GLN A 376 -25.04 10.71 0.87
C GLN A 376 -25.97 11.72 1.55
N ILE A 377 -25.44 12.78 2.17
CA ILE A 377 -26.24 13.81 2.85
C ILE A 377 -27.13 14.57 1.86
N ILE A 378 -26.61 14.91 0.69
CA ILE A 378 -27.39 15.58 -0.36
C ILE A 378 -28.51 14.67 -0.87
N ALA A 379 -28.19 13.40 -1.11
CA ALA A 379 -29.17 12.41 -1.53
C ALA A 379 -30.31 12.27 -0.53
N GLU A 380 -30.00 12.19 0.77
CA GLU A 380 -31.01 12.13 1.85
C GLU A 380 -31.88 13.38 1.86
N LYS A 381 -31.29 14.59 1.75
CA LYS A 381 -32.06 15.85 1.76
C LYS A 381 -32.99 16.00 0.56
N LEU A 382 -32.58 15.50 -0.60
CA LEU A 382 -33.34 15.63 -1.84
C LEU A 382 -34.24 14.43 -2.16
N GLY A 383 -34.13 13.34 -1.40
CA GLY A 383 -34.80 12.07 -1.71
C GLY A 383 -34.29 11.43 -3.00
N MET A 384 -33.04 11.65 -3.34
CA MET A 384 -32.36 11.14 -4.54
C MET A 384 -31.49 9.94 -4.20
N ASP A 385 -31.21 9.10 -5.22
CA ASP A 385 -30.19 8.05 -5.11
C ASP A 385 -28.78 8.70 -5.04
N PRO A 386 -27.90 8.35 -4.07
CA PRO A 386 -26.55 8.93 -3.99
C PRO A 386 -25.70 8.67 -5.22
N THR A 387 -25.93 7.58 -5.97
CA THR A 387 -25.26 7.33 -7.23
C THR A 387 -25.61 8.34 -8.33
N ASP A 388 -26.83 8.86 -8.32
CA ASP A 388 -27.26 9.88 -9.27
C ASP A 388 -26.68 11.25 -8.91
N VAL A 389 -26.56 11.56 -7.60
CA VAL A 389 -25.87 12.76 -7.14
C VAL A 389 -24.39 12.71 -7.52
N ALA A 390 -23.73 11.57 -7.35
CA ALA A 390 -22.33 11.37 -7.75
C ALA A 390 -22.13 11.57 -9.26
N LEU A 391 -22.93 10.88 -10.10
CA LEU A 391 -22.85 10.98 -11.57
C LEU A 391 -23.07 12.41 -12.07
N LYS A 392 -23.89 13.19 -11.38
CA LYS A 392 -24.14 14.58 -11.74
C LYS A 392 -22.94 15.49 -11.49
N ASN A 393 -22.18 15.21 -10.46
CA ASN A 393 -21.13 16.11 -9.96
C ASN A 393 -19.70 15.70 -10.30
N ILE A 394 -19.50 14.47 -10.77
CA ILE A 394 -18.15 14.00 -11.07
C ILE A 394 -17.64 14.54 -12.41
N HIS A 395 -16.37 14.93 -12.44
CA HIS A 395 -15.67 15.28 -13.67
C HIS A 395 -15.37 14.05 -14.52
N GLY A 396 -15.50 14.21 -15.83
CA GLY A 396 -14.82 13.37 -16.79
C GLY A 396 -13.34 13.76 -16.96
N PRO A 397 -12.52 12.86 -17.47
CA PRO A 397 -11.07 13.06 -17.57
C PRO A 397 -10.63 13.99 -18.69
N SER A 398 -11.50 14.47 -19.56
CA SER A 398 -11.09 15.01 -20.85
C SER A 398 -10.86 16.52 -20.93
N SER A 399 -11.36 17.34 -20.05
CA SER A 399 -10.97 18.76 -19.96
C SER A 399 -11.62 19.49 -18.79
N GLN A 400 -11.02 20.59 -18.36
CA GLN A 400 -11.65 21.55 -17.42
C GLN A 400 -12.87 22.24 -18.03
N THR A 401 -13.04 22.20 -19.34
CA THR A 401 -14.09 22.91 -20.09
C THR A 401 -15.26 22.02 -20.53
N ASP A 402 -15.05 20.72 -20.65
CA ASP A 402 -16.11 19.75 -20.92
C ASP A 402 -15.85 18.43 -20.15
N PRO A 403 -16.27 18.40 -18.90
CA PRO A 403 -16.05 17.27 -18.05
C PRO A 403 -17.12 16.19 -18.27
N GLY A 404 -16.94 15.33 -19.25
CA GLY A 404 -17.77 14.12 -19.38
C GLY A 404 -17.61 13.22 -18.16
N ILE A 405 -18.57 12.36 -17.88
CA ILE A 405 -18.40 11.27 -16.90
C ILE A 405 -17.43 10.26 -17.50
N PRO A 406 -16.43 9.75 -16.73
CA PRO A 406 -15.63 8.64 -17.21
C PRO A 406 -16.52 7.44 -17.57
N PRO A 407 -16.54 6.97 -18.83
CA PRO A 407 -17.45 5.89 -19.23
C PRO A 407 -17.30 4.64 -18.36
N SER A 408 -16.08 4.34 -17.93
CA SER A 408 -15.80 3.21 -17.05
C SER A 408 -16.40 3.36 -15.66
N LEU A 409 -16.49 4.58 -15.11
CA LEU A 409 -17.12 4.80 -13.81
C LEU A 409 -18.63 4.53 -13.88
N GLN A 410 -19.31 5.03 -14.89
CA GLN A 410 -20.73 4.73 -15.10
C GLN A 410 -20.96 3.22 -15.23
N MET A 411 -20.14 2.52 -16.03
CA MET A 411 -20.21 1.06 -16.15
C MET A 411 -19.97 0.35 -14.81
N CYS A 412 -19.02 0.83 -13.99
CA CYS A 412 -18.79 0.30 -12.64
C CYS A 412 -20.00 0.50 -11.73
N ILE A 413 -20.63 1.69 -11.75
CA ILE A 413 -21.84 1.99 -10.97
C ILE A 413 -22.98 1.07 -11.38
N GLU A 414 -23.29 0.99 -12.69
CA GLU A 414 -24.38 0.16 -13.22
C GLU A 414 -24.19 -1.32 -12.87
N LYS A 415 -22.97 -1.83 -13.03
CA LYS A 415 -22.65 -3.23 -12.68
C LYS A 415 -22.75 -3.47 -11.18
N GLY A 416 -22.29 -2.54 -10.38
CA GLY A 416 -22.36 -2.61 -8.91
C GLY A 416 -23.81 -2.55 -8.40
N LYS A 417 -24.63 -1.63 -8.93
CA LYS A 417 -26.07 -1.56 -8.62
C LYS A 417 -26.78 -2.88 -8.92
N LYS A 418 -26.50 -3.47 -10.08
CA LYS A 418 -27.07 -4.78 -10.46
C LYS A 418 -26.62 -5.91 -9.53
N ALA A 419 -25.33 -5.98 -9.19
CA ALA A 419 -24.78 -7.02 -8.32
C ALA A 419 -25.25 -6.89 -6.88
N MET A 420 -25.48 -5.65 -6.42
CA MET A 420 -25.96 -5.34 -5.09
C MET A 420 -27.47 -5.55 -4.95
N ASN A 421 -28.23 -5.69 -6.04
CA ASN A 421 -29.69 -5.51 -6.08
C ASN A 421 -30.08 -4.15 -5.48
N TRP A 422 -29.37 -3.11 -5.89
CA TRP A 422 -29.42 -1.78 -5.33
C TRP A 422 -30.84 -1.20 -5.35
N ASN A 423 -31.40 -0.94 -4.20
CA ASN A 423 -32.68 -0.30 -4.03
C ASN A 423 -32.59 0.68 -2.84
N TRP A 424 -32.02 1.86 -3.15
CA TRP A 424 -31.81 2.89 -2.15
C TRP A 424 -33.12 3.33 -1.51
N HIS A 425 -33.03 3.73 -0.26
CA HIS A 425 -34.15 4.24 0.53
C HIS A 425 -33.65 5.33 1.48
N PRO A 426 -34.53 6.28 1.87
CA PRO A 426 -34.18 7.32 2.84
C PRO A 426 -33.74 6.73 4.18
N ALA A 427 -32.84 7.46 4.86
CA ALA A 427 -32.25 7.02 6.11
C ALA A 427 -33.26 6.75 7.21
N GLY A 428 -33.06 5.70 7.99
CA GLY A 428 -33.91 5.31 9.11
C GLY A 428 -35.32 4.77 8.77
N THR A 429 -35.62 4.56 7.47
CA THR A 429 -36.97 4.20 7.02
C THR A 429 -37.20 2.72 6.81
N LYS A 430 -36.15 1.91 6.63
CA LYS A 430 -36.30 0.50 6.29
C LYS A 430 -35.83 -0.42 7.40
N LYS A 431 -36.61 -1.45 7.67
CA LYS A 431 -36.27 -2.57 8.55
C LYS A 431 -36.25 -3.88 7.79
N LEU A 432 -35.41 -4.77 8.21
CA LEU A 432 -35.35 -6.15 7.76
C LEU A 432 -36.47 -6.97 8.40
N PRO A 433 -36.82 -8.16 7.88
CA PRO A 433 -37.85 -9.03 8.45
C PRO A 433 -37.59 -9.44 9.91
N ASP A 434 -36.33 -9.48 10.34
CA ASP A 434 -35.91 -9.76 11.72
C ASP A 434 -35.99 -8.55 12.67
N GLY A 435 -36.38 -7.39 12.16
CA GLY A 435 -36.55 -6.16 12.92
C GLY A 435 -35.33 -5.26 12.96
N ARG A 436 -34.16 -5.71 12.51
CA ARG A 436 -32.95 -4.90 12.43
C ARG A 436 -33.10 -3.77 11.39
N MET A 437 -32.42 -2.68 11.62
CA MET A 437 -32.42 -1.53 10.70
C MET A 437 -31.51 -1.82 9.51
N HIS A 438 -32.02 -1.56 8.30
CA HIS A 438 -31.30 -1.79 7.06
C HIS A 438 -30.64 -0.51 6.56
N GLY A 439 -29.39 -0.60 6.13
CA GLY A 439 -28.68 0.54 5.56
C GLY A 439 -27.85 0.19 4.34
N LEU A 440 -27.76 1.17 3.44
CA LEU A 440 -27.04 1.09 2.19
C LEU A 440 -26.07 2.26 2.05
N SER A 441 -24.92 2.03 1.46
CA SER A 441 -24.00 3.09 1.06
C SER A 441 -23.30 2.76 -0.24
N PHE A 442 -22.82 3.81 -0.90
CA PHE A 442 -22.10 3.78 -2.15
C PHE A 442 -20.89 4.70 -2.05
N ARG A 443 -19.80 4.28 -2.68
CA ARG A 443 -18.58 5.08 -2.84
C ARG A 443 -17.96 4.83 -4.20
N TYR A 444 -17.31 5.84 -4.74
CA TYR A 444 -16.40 5.69 -5.87
C TYR A 444 -15.02 6.25 -5.51
N ALA A 445 -14.01 5.82 -6.23
CA ALA A 445 -12.67 6.38 -6.15
C ALA A 445 -12.02 6.42 -7.52
N LEU A 446 -11.31 7.51 -7.75
CA LEU A 446 -10.50 7.75 -8.94
C LEU A 446 -9.05 7.85 -8.47
N SER A 447 -8.18 6.99 -8.96
CA SER A 447 -6.78 6.99 -8.55
C SER A 447 -5.87 7.33 -9.71
N PRO A 448 -5.13 8.43 -9.67
CA PRO A 448 -4.09 8.69 -10.65
C PRO A 448 -2.92 7.72 -10.42
N ARG A 449 -2.70 6.79 -11.34
CA ARG A 449 -1.56 5.87 -11.31
C ARG A 449 -0.83 5.86 -12.63
N HIS A 450 0.46 6.07 -12.54
CA HIS A 450 1.35 6.18 -13.68
C HIS A 450 2.70 5.63 -13.32
N ALA A 451 3.20 4.72 -14.09
CA ALA A 451 4.62 4.42 -14.10
C ALA A 451 5.34 5.53 -14.85
N LYS A 452 5.78 6.57 -14.14
CA LYS A 452 6.48 7.73 -14.74
C LYS A 452 7.95 7.45 -15.02
N GLN A 453 8.56 6.49 -14.34
CA GLN A 453 9.98 6.21 -14.43
C GLN A 453 10.24 5.07 -15.40
N PRO A 454 11.37 5.10 -16.13
CA PRO A 454 11.77 3.97 -16.95
C PRO A 454 12.19 2.80 -16.09
N TYR A 455 11.90 1.60 -16.56
CA TYR A 455 12.29 0.34 -15.96
C TYR A 455 13.03 -0.52 -16.96
N THR A 456 13.78 -1.51 -16.48
CA THR A 456 14.48 -2.50 -17.28
C THR A 456 13.93 -3.88 -17.00
N ALA A 457 13.71 -4.68 -18.02
CA ALA A 457 13.38 -6.09 -17.90
C ALA A 457 14.26 -6.93 -18.83
N THR A 458 14.60 -8.12 -18.36
CA THR A 458 15.30 -9.14 -19.16
C THR A 458 14.50 -10.41 -19.16
N VAL A 459 14.39 -11.04 -20.32
CA VAL A 459 13.80 -12.36 -20.51
C VAL A 459 14.84 -13.23 -21.21
N THR A 460 15.11 -14.39 -20.65
CA THR A 460 16.13 -15.33 -21.17
C THR A 460 15.50 -16.70 -21.42
N ILE A 461 15.76 -17.29 -22.58
CA ILE A 461 15.41 -18.69 -22.89
C ILE A 461 16.70 -19.50 -22.88
N GLN A 462 16.71 -20.63 -22.18
CA GLN A 462 17.86 -21.53 -22.09
C GLN A 462 17.63 -22.86 -22.79
N ALA A 463 18.72 -23.66 -22.93
CA ALA A 463 18.72 -24.94 -23.61
C ALA A 463 17.74 -25.98 -23.01
N ASP A 464 17.34 -25.82 -21.74
CA ASP A 464 16.31 -26.63 -21.07
C ASP A 464 14.87 -26.27 -21.48
N SER A 465 14.70 -25.34 -22.44
CA SER A 465 13.42 -24.76 -22.87
C SER A 465 12.72 -23.93 -21.80
N LYS A 466 13.35 -23.64 -20.67
CA LYS A 466 12.77 -22.74 -19.66
C LYS A 466 13.03 -21.27 -20.00
N VAL A 467 12.11 -20.43 -19.53
CA VAL A 467 12.16 -18.99 -19.70
C VAL A 467 12.48 -18.37 -18.34
N TYR A 468 13.64 -17.83 -18.21
CA TYR A 468 14.13 -17.24 -16.96
C TYR A 468 13.88 -15.74 -16.93
N VAL A 469 13.27 -15.28 -15.84
CA VAL A 469 12.88 -13.87 -15.65
C VAL A 469 13.45 -13.39 -14.31
N PRO A 470 14.57 -12.66 -14.35
CA PRO A 470 15.12 -12.07 -13.13
C PRO A 470 14.22 -10.95 -12.63
N LEU A 471 13.95 -10.96 -11.34
CA LEU A 471 13.13 -9.97 -10.64
C LEU A 471 13.92 -9.30 -9.53
N LYS A 472 13.81 -7.99 -9.42
CA LYS A 472 14.36 -7.22 -8.32
C LYS A 472 13.23 -6.88 -7.34
N GLY A 473 13.50 -7.12 -6.08
CA GLY A 473 12.56 -6.81 -5.01
C GLY A 473 11.81 -8.02 -4.50
N PRO A 474 11.23 -7.89 -3.32
CA PRO A 474 10.56 -9.00 -2.68
C PRO A 474 9.22 -9.31 -3.35
N TRP A 475 8.81 -10.54 -3.22
CA TRP A 475 7.43 -10.91 -3.42
C TRP A 475 6.56 -10.23 -2.34
N ILE A 476 5.52 -9.55 -2.76
CA ILE A 476 4.52 -8.91 -1.90
C ILE A 476 3.11 -9.27 -2.35
N GLY A 477 2.11 -9.01 -1.53
CA GLY A 477 0.71 -9.42 -1.75
C GLY A 477 0.01 -8.88 -3.00
N VAL A 478 0.64 -8.00 -3.79
CA VAL A 478 0.12 -7.54 -5.09
C VAL A 478 0.38 -8.54 -6.22
N TYR A 479 1.20 -9.57 -6.00
CA TYR A 479 1.52 -10.63 -6.98
C TYR A 479 2.04 -10.12 -8.34
N ALA A 480 2.77 -9.01 -8.36
CA ALA A 480 3.29 -8.42 -9.59
C ALA A 480 4.17 -9.39 -10.38
N ALA A 481 4.98 -10.20 -9.69
CA ALA A 481 5.82 -11.21 -10.31
C ALA A 481 5.01 -12.29 -11.05
N ASP A 482 3.93 -12.76 -10.43
CA ASP A 482 3.03 -13.73 -11.07
C ASP A 482 2.35 -13.13 -12.30
N ALA A 483 1.93 -11.87 -12.24
CA ALA A 483 1.39 -11.17 -13.40
C ALA A 483 2.43 -11.05 -14.53
N CYS A 484 3.68 -10.73 -14.20
CA CYS A 484 4.79 -10.70 -15.16
C CYS A 484 5.02 -12.06 -15.82
N ALA A 485 4.98 -13.16 -15.05
CA ALA A 485 5.12 -14.51 -15.62
C ALA A 485 4.01 -14.83 -16.63
N LEU A 486 2.75 -14.43 -16.35
CA LEU A 486 1.64 -14.60 -17.29
C LEU A 486 1.84 -13.80 -18.57
N VAL A 487 2.32 -12.56 -18.45
CA VAL A 487 2.61 -11.69 -19.60
C VAL A 487 3.73 -12.27 -20.47
N VAL A 488 4.81 -12.75 -19.87
CA VAL A 488 5.91 -13.40 -20.58
C VAL A 488 5.45 -14.68 -21.27
N ALA A 489 4.67 -15.52 -20.60
CA ALA A 489 4.10 -16.72 -21.19
C ALA A 489 3.18 -16.41 -22.38
N GLU A 490 2.35 -15.37 -22.26
CA GLU A 490 1.45 -14.90 -23.32
C GLU A 490 2.20 -14.48 -24.58
N GLU A 491 3.23 -13.62 -24.41
CA GLU A 491 3.99 -13.08 -25.56
C GLU A 491 4.89 -14.11 -26.22
N LEU A 492 5.54 -14.94 -25.43
CA LEU A 492 6.42 -16.00 -25.94
C LEU A 492 5.65 -17.22 -26.47
N GLY A 493 4.36 -17.36 -26.17
CA GLY A 493 3.64 -18.61 -26.41
C GLY A 493 4.21 -19.78 -25.57
N ALA A 494 4.77 -19.49 -24.39
CA ALA A 494 5.28 -20.49 -23.47
C ALA A 494 4.17 -20.99 -22.53
N LYS A 495 4.36 -22.18 -21.99
CA LYS A 495 3.56 -22.63 -20.85
C LYS A 495 3.92 -21.79 -19.63
N VAL A 496 2.92 -21.47 -18.80
CA VAL A 496 3.17 -20.64 -17.60
C VAL A 496 4.14 -21.34 -16.65
N GLU A 497 4.07 -22.64 -16.50
CA GLU A 497 4.96 -23.44 -15.66
C GLU A 497 6.42 -23.47 -16.14
N ASP A 498 6.68 -23.15 -17.40
CA ASP A 498 8.03 -23.08 -17.98
C ASP A 498 8.68 -21.70 -17.79
N VAL A 499 7.93 -20.70 -17.32
CA VAL A 499 8.51 -19.40 -16.98
C VAL A 499 9.02 -19.44 -15.54
N ILE A 500 10.30 -19.31 -15.31
CA ILE A 500 10.97 -19.37 -14.01
C ILE A 500 11.29 -17.97 -13.53
N LEU A 501 10.75 -17.60 -12.37
CA LEU A 501 11.01 -16.33 -11.72
C LEU A 501 12.27 -16.46 -10.86
N LEU A 502 13.30 -15.68 -11.17
CA LEU A 502 14.53 -15.61 -10.39
C LEU A 502 14.52 -14.34 -9.55
N TYR A 503 14.50 -14.50 -8.23
CA TYR A 503 14.63 -13.38 -7.31
C TYR A 503 16.13 -13.10 -7.10
N ASP A 504 16.65 -12.13 -7.84
CA ASP A 504 18.04 -11.70 -7.71
C ASP A 504 18.14 -10.46 -6.82
N ASN A 505 18.75 -10.66 -5.67
CA ASN A 505 18.94 -9.61 -4.67
C ASN A 505 20.04 -8.60 -5.05
N LYS A 506 20.82 -8.88 -6.08
CA LYS A 506 21.85 -7.99 -6.64
C LYS A 506 21.47 -7.38 -7.99
N ALA A 507 20.39 -7.82 -8.63
CA ALA A 507 20.03 -7.35 -9.96
C ALA A 507 19.91 -5.82 -10.01
N LEU A 508 20.81 -5.19 -10.70
CA LEU A 508 20.89 -3.73 -10.87
C LEU A 508 19.82 -3.20 -11.84
N PHE A 509 19.30 -4.07 -12.73
CA PHE A 509 18.56 -3.66 -13.92
C PHE A 509 17.20 -4.34 -14.08
N THR A 510 16.66 -4.96 -13.05
CA THR A 510 15.34 -5.60 -13.13
C THR A 510 14.25 -4.67 -12.62
N PRO A 511 12.98 -4.82 -13.07
CA PRO A 511 11.91 -3.99 -12.61
C PRO A 511 11.73 -4.09 -11.10
N VAL A 512 11.47 -2.98 -10.49
CA VAL A 512 11.15 -2.91 -9.06
C VAL A 512 9.75 -3.44 -8.87
N GLY A 513 9.61 -4.66 -8.41
CA GLY A 513 8.33 -5.28 -8.06
C GLY A 513 7.76 -4.73 -6.76
N GLY A 514 7.81 -3.41 -6.52
CA GLY A 514 7.45 -2.81 -5.25
C GLY A 514 6.37 -1.78 -5.32
N GLY A 515 5.44 -1.85 -4.37
CA GLY A 515 4.32 -0.93 -4.23
C GLY A 515 3.21 -1.18 -5.27
N SER A 516 2.21 -0.33 -5.23
CA SER A 516 1.03 -0.40 -6.09
C SER A 516 1.32 -0.13 -7.58
N ASP A 517 2.45 0.49 -7.89
CA ASP A 517 2.88 0.79 -9.28
C ASP A 517 3.66 -0.36 -9.91
N GLY A 518 4.07 -1.36 -9.10
CA GLY A 518 4.94 -2.44 -9.53
C GLY A 518 4.37 -3.25 -10.68
N THR A 519 3.08 -3.56 -10.66
CA THR A 519 2.45 -4.37 -11.72
C THR A 519 2.37 -3.60 -13.04
N SER A 520 1.92 -2.34 -13.03
CA SER A 520 1.75 -1.57 -14.26
C SER A 520 3.08 -1.33 -14.99
N ALA A 521 4.11 -0.95 -14.24
CA ALA A 521 5.42 -0.70 -14.80
C ALA A 521 6.16 -1.98 -15.21
N SER A 522 6.18 -2.97 -14.31
CA SER A 522 6.92 -4.21 -14.53
C SER A 522 6.33 -5.05 -15.65
N ALA A 523 5.00 -5.21 -15.69
CA ALA A 523 4.34 -5.99 -16.72
C ALA A 523 4.57 -5.41 -18.13
N TRP A 524 4.58 -4.08 -18.26
CA TRP A 524 4.81 -3.46 -19.55
C TRP A 524 6.22 -3.72 -20.08
N VAL A 525 7.27 -3.47 -19.29
CA VAL A 525 8.65 -3.72 -19.73
C VAL A 525 8.93 -5.21 -19.97
N MET A 526 8.28 -6.10 -19.18
CA MET A 526 8.36 -7.56 -19.41
C MET A 526 7.71 -7.97 -20.71
N LYS A 527 6.58 -7.36 -21.07
CA LYS A 527 5.95 -7.58 -22.36
C LYS A 527 6.90 -7.24 -23.51
N GLU A 528 7.49 -6.06 -23.49
CA GLU A 528 8.40 -5.61 -24.54
C GLU A 528 9.66 -6.48 -24.62
N ALA A 529 10.24 -6.88 -23.49
CA ALA A 529 11.35 -7.81 -23.44
C ALA A 529 10.99 -9.19 -23.99
N ALA A 530 9.81 -9.71 -23.66
CA ALA A 530 9.33 -11.00 -24.16
C ALA A 530 9.07 -10.97 -25.67
N VAL A 531 8.52 -9.87 -26.21
CA VAL A 531 8.34 -9.67 -27.64
C VAL A 531 9.70 -9.67 -28.38
N ALA A 532 10.69 -8.96 -27.85
CA ALA A 532 12.03 -8.95 -28.41
C ALA A 532 12.70 -10.34 -28.34
N CYS A 533 12.53 -11.06 -27.23
CA CYS A 533 13.05 -12.40 -27.05
C CYS A 533 12.38 -13.41 -28.02
N LYS A 534 11.07 -13.31 -28.22
CA LYS A 534 10.36 -14.13 -29.22
C LYS A 534 10.89 -13.90 -30.62
N LYS A 535 11.11 -12.63 -30.99
CA LYS A 535 11.68 -12.28 -32.31
C LYS A 535 13.05 -12.94 -32.51
N ALA A 536 13.94 -12.81 -31.53
CA ALA A 536 15.26 -13.43 -31.58
C ALA A 536 15.18 -14.97 -31.69
N LEU A 537 14.29 -15.61 -30.97
CA LEU A 537 14.05 -17.06 -31.05
C LEU A 537 13.59 -17.47 -32.45
N LEU A 538 12.66 -16.76 -33.06
CA LEU A 538 12.14 -17.09 -34.39
C LEU A 538 13.20 -16.85 -35.48
N GLU A 539 14.03 -15.80 -35.36
CA GLU A 539 15.16 -15.54 -36.25
C GLU A 539 16.22 -16.66 -36.16
N LEU A 540 16.56 -17.09 -34.95
CA LEU A 540 17.48 -18.21 -34.74
C LEU A 540 16.87 -19.52 -35.32
N ALA A 541 15.64 -19.81 -35.03
CA ALA A 541 14.95 -21.00 -35.52
C ALA A 541 14.88 -21.05 -37.03
N ALA A 542 14.62 -19.92 -37.69
CA ALA A 542 14.57 -19.81 -39.15
C ALA A 542 15.97 -19.99 -39.81
N SER A 543 17.04 -19.61 -39.11
CA SER A 543 18.40 -19.77 -39.61
C SER A 543 18.90 -21.23 -39.61
N GLN A 544 18.26 -22.12 -38.84
CA GLN A 544 18.65 -23.54 -38.73
C GLN A 544 18.16 -24.37 -39.90
N THR A 545 18.90 -24.42 -40.96
CA THR A 545 18.53 -25.10 -42.21
C THR A 545 18.40 -26.63 -42.11
N SER A 546 18.95 -27.24 -41.06
CA SER A 546 18.75 -28.66 -40.73
C SER A 546 17.34 -29.03 -40.38
N LYS A 547 16.53 -28.08 -39.87
CA LYS A 547 15.16 -28.29 -39.44
C LYS A 547 14.14 -27.82 -40.49
N TRP A 548 14.38 -26.64 -41.07
CA TRP A 548 13.50 -26.02 -42.07
C TRP A 548 14.24 -24.93 -42.85
N LYS A 549 13.75 -24.63 -44.04
CA LYS A 549 14.25 -23.52 -44.88
C LYS A 549 13.13 -22.51 -45.03
N VAL A 550 12.91 -21.68 -44.01
CA VAL A 550 11.77 -20.76 -43.97
C VAL A 550 12.19 -19.38 -43.48
N LYS A 551 11.34 -18.39 -43.61
CA LYS A 551 11.56 -17.06 -43.03
C LYS A 551 11.02 -17.07 -41.59
N PRO A 552 11.51 -16.16 -40.74
CA PRO A 552 10.97 -16.02 -39.36
C PRO A 552 9.45 -15.85 -39.32
N ASP A 553 8.87 -15.17 -40.31
CA ASP A 553 7.42 -14.92 -40.41
C ASP A 553 6.61 -16.20 -40.69
N ASP A 554 7.21 -17.25 -41.18
CA ASP A 554 6.56 -18.57 -41.40
C ASP A 554 6.44 -19.38 -40.10
N LEU A 555 7.12 -18.93 -39.04
CA LEU A 555 7.16 -19.58 -37.72
C LEU A 555 6.31 -18.83 -36.71
N ASP A 556 5.86 -19.54 -35.69
CA ASP A 556 5.25 -18.97 -34.48
C ASP A 556 5.51 -19.88 -33.28
N THR A 557 5.07 -19.49 -32.12
CA THR A 557 5.31 -20.19 -30.86
C THR A 557 4.00 -20.60 -30.17
N LYS A 558 4.01 -21.80 -29.59
CA LYS A 558 2.90 -22.31 -28.78
C LYS A 558 3.43 -23.39 -27.83
N ASP A 559 2.95 -23.39 -26.58
CA ASP A 559 3.25 -24.42 -25.57
C ASP A 559 4.75 -24.69 -25.38
N THR A 560 5.57 -23.61 -25.35
CA THR A 560 7.04 -23.64 -25.23
C THR A 560 7.75 -24.32 -26.44
N ARG A 561 7.12 -24.26 -27.59
CA ARG A 561 7.63 -24.82 -28.86
C ARG A 561 7.53 -23.79 -29.98
N VAL A 562 8.49 -23.82 -30.89
CA VAL A 562 8.42 -23.14 -32.20
C VAL A 562 7.77 -24.11 -33.17
N TYR A 563 6.83 -23.64 -33.98
CA TYR A 563 6.17 -24.43 -34.99
C TYR A 563 6.07 -23.71 -36.33
N LEU A 564 5.94 -24.51 -37.42
CA LEU A 564 5.73 -24.00 -38.76
C LEU A 564 4.24 -23.67 -38.96
N LYS A 565 3.88 -22.43 -39.31
CA LYS A 565 2.49 -21.98 -39.48
C LYS A 565 1.71 -22.78 -40.55
N SER A 566 2.40 -23.20 -41.63
CA SER A 566 1.81 -24.01 -42.69
C SER A 566 1.57 -25.46 -42.30
N ASP A 567 2.28 -25.97 -41.32
CA ASP A 567 2.17 -27.33 -40.80
C ASP A 567 2.50 -27.35 -39.28
N PRO A 568 1.53 -27.08 -38.39
CA PRO A 568 1.77 -27.01 -36.94
C PRO A 568 2.22 -28.33 -36.30
N SER A 569 2.12 -29.48 -36.99
CA SER A 569 2.65 -30.75 -36.51
C SER A 569 4.19 -30.74 -36.48
N LYS A 570 4.81 -29.95 -37.34
CA LYS A 570 6.25 -29.68 -37.34
C LYS A 570 6.56 -28.63 -36.28
N SER A 571 6.99 -29.10 -35.12
CA SER A 571 7.30 -28.21 -34.00
C SER A 571 8.45 -28.77 -33.18
N TYR A 572 9.25 -27.88 -32.58
CA TYR A 572 10.40 -28.21 -31.74
C TYR A 572 10.38 -27.39 -30.45
N PRO A 573 10.81 -27.97 -29.31
CA PRO A 573 11.00 -27.22 -28.07
C PRO A 573 11.93 -26.01 -28.26
N PHE A 574 11.78 -24.95 -27.48
CA PHE A 574 12.63 -23.76 -27.55
C PHE A 574 14.11 -24.10 -27.43
N GLY A 575 14.47 -24.92 -26.43
CA GLY A 575 15.85 -25.30 -26.15
C GLY A 575 16.53 -26.06 -27.28
N GLN A 576 15.76 -26.73 -28.17
CA GLN A 576 16.34 -27.47 -29.30
C GLN A 576 16.97 -26.54 -30.34
N PHE A 577 16.64 -25.26 -30.36
CA PHE A 577 17.28 -24.27 -31.22
C PHE A 577 18.51 -23.66 -30.56
N ILE A 578 18.69 -23.82 -29.26
CA ILE A 578 19.77 -23.24 -28.48
C ILE A 578 20.93 -24.21 -28.31
N GLY A 579 20.65 -25.54 -28.15
CA GLY A 579 21.66 -26.57 -27.86
C GLY A 579 22.15 -27.39 -29.06
N ASP A 580 21.56 -27.31 -30.24
CA ASP A 580 21.59 -28.40 -31.23
C ASP A 580 22.59 -28.25 -32.40
N GLU A 581 23.27 -27.14 -32.56
CA GLU A 581 24.19 -26.99 -33.69
C GLU A 581 25.67 -26.70 -33.27
N GLY A 582 26.36 -27.76 -32.84
CA GLY A 582 27.83 -27.88 -33.07
C GLY A 582 28.75 -26.81 -32.50
N PHE A 583 28.25 -25.93 -31.66
CA PHE A 583 29.05 -24.90 -30.99
C PHE A 583 29.72 -25.43 -29.73
N GLY A 584 30.09 -26.73 -29.69
CA GLY A 584 30.85 -27.29 -28.58
C GLY A 584 30.35 -26.76 -27.20
N ASP A 585 30.55 -27.36 -26.13
CA ASP A 585 30.21 -27.06 -24.72
C ASP A 585 29.75 -25.64 -24.29
N HIS A 586 29.17 -24.82 -25.18
CA HIS A 586 28.68 -23.50 -24.90
C HIS A 586 27.15 -23.48 -24.97
N ASP A 587 26.52 -23.43 -23.82
CA ASP A 587 25.11 -23.11 -23.68
C ASP A 587 24.85 -21.69 -24.20
N LEU A 588 24.27 -21.57 -25.39
CA LEU A 588 23.84 -20.30 -25.93
C LEU A 588 22.47 -19.96 -25.29
N ASP A 589 22.40 -18.87 -24.59
CA ASP A 589 21.13 -18.32 -24.11
C ASP A 589 20.58 -17.32 -25.14
N ILE A 590 19.26 -17.31 -25.33
CA ILE A 590 18.59 -16.20 -26.00
C ILE A 590 18.11 -15.23 -24.95
N ALA A 591 18.72 -14.07 -24.86
CA ALA A 591 18.34 -13.05 -23.92
C ALA A 591 17.93 -11.75 -24.63
N ALA A 592 16.84 -11.15 -24.19
CA ALA A 592 16.44 -9.81 -24.61
C ALA A 592 16.21 -8.93 -23.39
N THR A 593 16.82 -7.75 -23.43
CA THR A 593 16.66 -6.72 -22.41
C THR A 593 15.94 -5.53 -23.00
N PHE A 594 14.93 -5.03 -22.31
CA PHE A 594 14.22 -3.83 -22.68
C PHE A 594 14.32 -2.78 -21.55
N PHE A 595 14.56 -1.54 -21.95
CA PHE A 595 14.55 -0.38 -21.06
C PHE A 595 13.56 0.65 -21.59
N GLY A 596 12.63 1.07 -20.75
CA GLY A 596 11.64 2.07 -21.14
C GLY A 596 10.57 2.34 -20.08
N ARG A 597 9.63 3.17 -20.43
CA ARG A 597 8.42 3.47 -19.66
C ARG A 597 7.19 3.28 -20.53
N PRO A 598 6.03 2.96 -19.94
CA PRO A 598 4.78 2.95 -20.68
C PRO A 598 4.53 4.31 -21.38
N PRO A 599 3.86 4.34 -22.53
CA PRO A 599 3.44 5.56 -23.18
C PRO A 599 2.64 6.45 -22.23
N GLU A 600 2.70 7.77 -22.40
CA GLU A 600 1.85 8.67 -21.63
C GLU A 600 0.39 8.46 -22.04
N THR A 601 -0.52 8.43 -21.05
CA THR A 601 -1.95 8.35 -21.33
C THR A 601 -2.49 9.71 -21.72
N THR A 602 -3.51 9.72 -22.56
CA THR A 602 -4.23 10.95 -22.95
C THR A 602 -5.21 11.44 -21.88
N TRP A 603 -5.40 10.65 -20.81
CA TRP A 603 -6.37 10.90 -19.77
C TRP A 603 -5.74 11.64 -18.59
N SER A 604 -6.03 12.92 -18.43
CA SER A 604 -5.49 13.70 -17.32
C SER A 604 -6.51 14.64 -16.72
N LEU A 605 -6.55 14.71 -15.38
CA LEU A 605 -7.25 15.73 -14.62
C LEU A 605 -6.22 16.61 -13.95
N GLY A 606 -6.18 17.90 -14.27
CA GLY A 606 -5.20 18.82 -13.72
C GLY A 606 -3.74 18.39 -13.97
N GLY A 607 -3.46 17.79 -15.13
CA GLY A 607 -2.14 17.23 -15.47
C GLY A 607 -1.82 15.87 -14.84
N LYS A 608 -2.79 15.22 -14.19
CA LYS A 608 -2.67 13.87 -13.63
C LYS A 608 -3.52 12.88 -14.41
N VAL A 609 -2.97 11.71 -14.64
CA VAL A 609 -3.66 10.63 -15.32
C VAL A 609 -4.53 9.88 -14.32
N LEU A 610 -5.78 9.64 -14.68
CA LEU A 610 -6.73 8.86 -13.90
C LEU A 610 -6.78 7.44 -14.48
N ASP A 611 -6.07 6.51 -13.85
CA ASP A 611 -5.84 5.18 -14.41
C ASP A 611 -6.73 4.08 -13.81
N VAL A 612 -7.26 4.27 -12.61
CA VAL A 612 -8.06 3.26 -11.92
C VAL A 612 -9.35 3.87 -11.42
N MET A 613 -10.45 3.31 -11.88
CA MET A 613 -11.80 3.68 -11.43
C MET A 613 -12.41 2.51 -10.69
N ASN A 614 -12.98 2.78 -9.53
CA ASN A 614 -13.69 1.78 -8.77
C ASN A 614 -14.93 2.33 -8.11
N THR A 615 -15.89 1.45 -7.88
CA THR A 615 -17.06 1.70 -7.06
C THR A 615 -17.19 0.61 -6.03
N SER A 616 -17.65 1.00 -4.85
CA SER A 616 -17.91 0.07 -3.75
C SER A 616 -19.29 0.34 -3.18
N PHE A 617 -19.98 -0.73 -2.85
CA PHE A 617 -21.32 -0.72 -2.24
C PHE A 617 -21.27 -1.53 -0.96
N CYS A 618 -21.99 -1.09 0.05
CA CYS A 618 -22.10 -1.77 1.33
C CYS A 618 -23.58 -1.84 1.77
N GLU A 619 -23.95 -2.99 2.28
CA GLU A 619 -25.22 -3.24 2.93
C GLU A 619 -24.98 -3.68 4.36
N VAL A 620 -25.72 -3.11 5.29
CA VAL A 620 -25.62 -3.44 6.71
C VAL A 620 -26.98 -3.72 7.33
N ALA A 621 -26.95 -4.57 8.36
CA ALA A 621 -28.03 -4.78 9.30
C ALA A 621 -27.59 -4.27 10.69
N VAL A 622 -28.33 -3.31 11.26
CA VAL A 622 -28.02 -2.71 12.57
C VAL A 622 -29.07 -3.15 13.59
N ASP A 623 -28.62 -3.77 14.66
CA ASP A 623 -29.45 -4.09 15.80
C ASP A 623 -29.56 -2.85 16.72
N ALA A 624 -30.74 -2.26 16.77
CA ALA A 624 -31.00 -1.06 17.58
C ALA A 624 -31.00 -1.31 19.09
N GLU A 625 -31.11 -2.56 19.56
CA GLU A 625 -31.11 -2.90 20.98
C GLU A 625 -29.69 -3.12 21.54
N THR A 626 -28.79 -3.66 20.71
CA THR A 626 -27.41 -3.96 21.11
C THR A 626 -26.38 -3.00 20.53
N GLY A 627 -26.75 -2.24 19.50
CA GLY A 627 -25.82 -1.45 18.70
C GLY A 627 -24.96 -2.29 17.75
N GLY A 628 -25.20 -3.60 17.65
CA GLY A 628 -24.45 -4.51 16.80
C GLY A 628 -24.65 -4.21 15.32
N VAL A 629 -23.57 -4.26 14.54
CA VAL A 629 -23.58 -4.06 13.08
C VAL A 629 -23.08 -5.32 12.41
N GLU A 630 -23.90 -5.85 11.50
CA GLU A 630 -23.49 -6.90 10.57
C GLU A 630 -23.37 -6.29 9.17
N VAL A 631 -22.23 -6.45 8.54
CA VAL A 631 -22.10 -6.17 7.12
C VAL A 631 -22.64 -7.37 6.35
N THR A 632 -23.81 -7.23 5.76
CA THR A 632 -24.50 -8.31 5.07
C THR A 632 -23.96 -8.53 3.67
N LYS A 633 -23.39 -7.47 3.04
CA LYS A 633 -22.79 -7.56 1.71
C LYS A 633 -21.89 -6.39 1.40
N PHE A 634 -20.76 -6.70 0.75
CA PHE A 634 -19.97 -5.76 -0.04
C PHE A 634 -20.03 -6.12 -1.53
N VAL A 635 -20.11 -5.13 -2.40
CA VAL A 635 -19.88 -5.28 -3.83
C VAL A 635 -18.83 -4.28 -4.27
N VAL A 636 -17.77 -4.76 -4.92
CA VAL A 636 -16.70 -3.91 -5.43
C VAL A 636 -16.54 -4.11 -6.92
N VAL A 637 -16.60 -3.03 -7.68
CA VAL A 637 -16.40 -3.04 -9.12
C VAL A 637 -15.26 -2.12 -9.47
N CYS A 638 -14.27 -2.63 -10.20
CA CYS A 638 -13.08 -1.88 -10.58
C CYS A 638 -12.82 -2.01 -12.08
N ASP A 639 -12.34 -0.92 -12.69
CA ASP A 639 -11.78 -0.94 -14.03
C ASP A 639 -10.25 -0.91 -13.97
N PRO A 640 -9.57 -2.06 -13.95
CA PRO A 640 -8.12 -2.14 -13.99
C PRO A 640 -7.56 -2.07 -15.41
N GLY A 641 -8.36 -1.70 -16.40
CA GLY A 641 -8.06 -1.85 -17.83
C GLY A 641 -8.13 -3.32 -18.23
N LYS A 642 -7.02 -4.04 -18.27
CA LYS A 642 -6.98 -5.51 -18.42
C LYS A 642 -6.57 -6.18 -17.11
N VAL A 643 -7.37 -7.10 -16.61
CA VAL A 643 -6.97 -7.96 -15.49
C VAL A 643 -5.89 -8.93 -15.96
N LEU A 644 -4.69 -8.81 -15.40
CA LEU A 644 -3.58 -9.70 -15.74
C LEU A 644 -3.69 -11.05 -15.01
N ARG A 645 -4.09 -11.01 -13.73
CA ARG A 645 -4.29 -12.20 -12.89
C ARG A 645 -5.52 -12.03 -12.00
N MET A 646 -6.57 -12.83 -12.22
CA MET A 646 -7.87 -12.66 -11.56
C MET A 646 -7.78 -12.82 -10.04
N THR A 647 -7.14 -13.88 -9.54
CA THR A 647 -7.03 -14.12 -8.09
C THR A 647 -6.27 -13.03 -7.33
N SER A 648 -5.31 -12.36 -7.99
CA SER A 648 -4.62 -11.21 -7.38
C SER A 648 -5.52 -9.98 -7.34
N PHE A 649 -6.29 -9.77 -8.41
CA PHE A 649 -7.27 -8.70 -8.49
C PHE A 649 -8.31 -8.83 -7.38
N GLU A 650 -8.97 -9.97 -7.26
CA GLU A 650 -9.94 -10.27 -6.22
C GLU A 650 -9.35 -10.10 -4.81
N GLY A 651 -8.16 -10.66 -4.56
CA GLY A 651 -7.49 -10.56 -3.26
C GLY A 651 -7.20 -9.13 -2.82
N GLN A 652 -6.87 -8.21 -3.76
CA GLN A 652 -6.67 -6.79 -3.45
C GLN A 652 -7.99 -6.09 -3.12
N LEU A 653 -9.09 -6.44 -3.79
CA LEU A 653 -10.41 -5.89 -3.50
C LEU A 653 -10.94 -6.40 -2.14
N HIS A 654 -10.75 -7.68 -1.83
CA HIS A 654 -11.10 -8.25 -0.52
C HIS A 654 -10.32 -7.57 0.60
N GLN A 655 -9.01 -7.35 0.42
CA GLN A 655 -8.19 -6.61 1.38
C GLN A 655 -8.72 -5.19 1.64
N ALA A 656 -9.15 -4.50 0.59
CA ALA A 656 -9.71 -3.16 0.71
C ALA A 656 -10.98 -3.15 1.58
N MET A 657 -11.88 -4.11 1.41
CA MET A 657 -13.10 -4.22 2.21
C MET A 657 -12.82 -4.66 3.65
N PHE A 658 -11.80 -5.50 3.86
CA PHE A 658 -11.32 -5.81 5.21
C PHE A 658 -10.90 -4.55 5.97
N PHE A 659 -10.11 -3.69 5.34
CA PHE A 659 -9.73 -2.40 5.94
C PHE A 659 -10.92 -1.44 6.11
N ALA A 660 -11.85 -1.45 5.17
CA ALA A 660 -13.07 -0.66 5.27
C ALA A 660 -13.88 -1.04 6.52
N GLN A 661 -14.08 -2.33 6.73
CA GLN A 661 -14.83 -2.82 7.89
C GLN A 661 -14.09 -2.54 9.20
N GLY A 662 -12.79 -2.83 9.28
CA GLY A 662 -11.99 -2.58 10.48
C GLY A 662 -11.98 -1.12 10.89
N GLY A 663 -11.54 -0.24 10.00
CA GLY A 663 -11.45 1.19 10.27
C GLY A 663 -12.80 1.89 10.44
N GLY A 664 -13.86 1.37 9.81
CA GLY A 664 -15.21 1.92 9.93
C GLY A 664 -15.93 1.50 11.19
N LEU A 665 -15.73 0.27 11.66
CA LEU A 665 -16.62 -0.31 12.69
C LEU A 665 -15.92 -0.70 14.00
N SER A 666 -14.60 -0.96 14.02
CA SER A 666 -13.99 -1.58 15.20
C SER A 666 -12.59 -1.12 15.59
N GLU A 667 -11.73 -0.73 14.64
CA GLU A 667 -10.32 -0.41 14.92
C GLU A 667 -10.20 1.02 15.45
N GLU A 668 -9.68 1.17 16.66
CA GLU A 668 -9.48 2.47 17.31
C GLU A 668 -8.27 2.40 18.24
N TRP A 669 -7.47 3.47 18.30
CA TRP A 669 -6.50 3.66 19.36
C TRP A 669 -7.11 4.47 20.49
N ILE A 670 -7.09 3.91 21.69
CA ILE A 670 -7.60 4.55 22.91
C ILE A 670 -6.40 4.98 23.75
N TYR A 671 -6.41 6.25 24.15
CA TYR A 671 -5.34 6.85 24.95
C TYR A 671 -5.84 7.24 26.34
N ASP A 672 -4.98 7.09 27.32
CA ASP A 672 -5.08 7.89 28.54
C ASP A 672 -4.68 9.33 28.18
N LYS A 673 -5.69 10.20 28.02
CA LYS A 673 -5.46 11.55 27.49
C LYS A 673 -4.45 12.38 28.31
N PRO A 674 -4.42 12.34 29.65
CA PRO A 674 -3.46 13.06 30.46
C PRO A 674 -2.02 12.66 30.22
N THR A 675 -1.75 11.38 30.03
CA THR A 675 -0.39 10.82 29.90
C THR A 675 0.02 10.56 28.45
N GLY A 676 -0.94 10.48 27.52
CA GLY A 676 -0.69 10.10 26.13
C GLY A 676 -0.32 8.64 25.92
N VAL A 677 -0.47 7.81 26.96
CA VAL A 677 -0.18 6.37 26.89
C VAL A 677 -1.36 5.63 26.27
N LYS A 678 -1.06 4.68 25.40
CA LYS A 678 -2.06 3.81 24.79
C LYS A 678 -2.59 2.78 25.78
N LEU A 679 -3.91 2.63 25.86
CA LEU A 679 -4.55 1.73 26.82
C LEU A 679 -4.63 0.29 26.32
N HIS A 680 -4.40 0.05 25.04
CA HIS A 680 -4.37 -1.28 24.45
C HIS A 680 -3.27 -1.38 23.39
N THR A 681 -2.26 -2.18 23.67
CA THR A 681 -1.09 -2.37 22.82
C THR A 681 -0.85 -3.84 22.47
N ASN A 682 -1.93 -4.60 22.34
CA ASN A 682 -1.89 -6.00 21.99
C ASN A 682 -3.06 -6.38 21.07
N MET A 683 -2.92 -7.50 20.35
CA MET A 683 -3.91 -7.97 19.36
C MET A 683 -5.19 -8.51 20.00
N PHE A 684 -5.22 -8.74 21.28
CA PHE A 684 -6.43 -9.20 21.99
C PHE A 684 -7.39 -8.04 22.26
N GLU A 685 -6.86 -6.90 22.66
CA GLU A 685 -7.65 -5.70 22.99
C GLU A 685 -7.92 -4.85 21.77
N TYR A 686 -6.99 -4.77 20.82
CA TYR A 686 -7.16 -4.06 19.56
C TYR A 686 -8.09 -4.83 18.61
N LYS A 687 -9.26 -4.28 18.31
CA LYS A 687 -10.35 -4.98 17.63
C LYS A 687 -10.20 -5.00 16.12
N LYS A 688 -9.12 -5.63 15.64
CA LYS A 688 -8.98 -5.90 14.20
C LYS A 688 -9.95 -7.00 13.79
N PRO A 689 -10.71 -6.83 12.67
CA PRO A 689 -11.61 -7.87 12.20
C PRO A 689 -10.88 -9.19 11.93
N THR A 690 -11.56 -10.29 12.18
CA THR A 690 -11.13 -11.62 11.75
C THR A 690 -11.89 -12.03 10.48
N ILE A 691 -11.54 -13.17 9.91
CA ILE A 691 -12.25 -13.70 8.75
C ILE A 691 -13.72 -14.03 9.06
N LEU A 692 -14.05 -14.26 10.35
CA LEU A 692 -15.42 -14.53 10.79
C LEU A 692 -16.27 -13.27 10.90
N ASP A 693 -15.64 -12.11 10.99
CA ASP A 693 -16.35 -10.82 11.10
C ASP A 693 -16.68 -10.25 9.72
N LEU A 694 -16.00 -10.72 8.67
CA LEU A 694 -16.19 -10.20 7.32
C LEU A 694 -17.50 -10.64 6.70
N GLY A 695 -18.28 -9.67 6.22
CA GLY A 695 -19.42 -9.94 5.35
C GLY A 695 -18.98 -10.51 3.98
N PRO A 696 -19.91 -11.08 3.21
CA PRO A 696 -19.65 -11.50 1.83
C PRO A 696 -19.13 -10.36 0.96
N ILE A 697 -18.14 -10.63 0.14
CA ILE A 697 -17.53 -9.66 -0.77
C ILE A 697 -17.62 -10.18 -2.19
N ASP A 698 -18.45 -9.55 -3.02
CA ASP A 698 -18.53 -9.80 -4.45
C ASP A 698 -17.64 -8.82 -5.19
N THR A 699 -16.78 -9.32 -6.08
CA THR A 699 -15.83 -8.51 -6.84
C THR A 699 -16.06 -8.66 -8.35
N TYR A 700 -15.97 -7.54 -9.06
CA TYR A 700 -16.18 -7.51 -10.50
C TYR A 700 -15.17 -6.60 -11.19
N ALA A 701 -14.71 -7.02 -12.37
CA ALA A 701 -13.92 -6.18 -13.27
C ALA A 701 -14.80 -5.59 -14.38
N VAL A 702 -14.51 -4.35 -14.74
CA VAL A 702 -14.90 -3.72 -16.00
C VAL A 702 -13.60 -3.52 -16.77
N GLU A 703 -13.43 -4.17 -17.90
CA GLU A 703 -12.19 -4.14 -18.66
C GLU A 703 -12.31 -3.21 -19.89
N THR A 704 -12.21 -1.89 -19.66
CA THR A 704 -12.25 -0.92 -20.77
C THR A 704 -10.96 -0.87 -21.58
N ARG A 705 -9.86 -1.39 -21.03
CA ARG A 705 -8.52 -1.40 -21.62
C ARG A 705 -8.02 0.00 -22.00
N SER A 706 -8.44 1.00 -21.25
CA SER A 706 -8.11 2.40 -21.49
C SER A 706 -6.78 2.85 -20.87
N GLY A 707 -6.12 2.00 -20.08
CA GLY A 707 -4.83 2.28 -19.46
C GLY A 707 -3.66 2.23 -20.44
N ASN A 708 -2.51 2.74 -20.01
CA ASN A 708 -1.28 2.78 -20.79
C ASN A 708 -0.32 1.62 -20.51
N ALA A 709 -0.62 0.81 -19.50
CA ALA A 709 0.19 -0.36 -19.16
C ALA A 709 -0.11 -1.54 -20.12
N CYS A 710 0.43 -2.70 -19.79
CA CYS A 710 0.32 -3.90 -20.58
C CYS A 710 -1.16 -4.22 -20.93
N TYR A 711 -1.46 -4.36 -22.21
CA TYR A 711 -2.80 -4.66 -22.76
C TYR A 711 -3.90 -3.65 -22.39
N GLY A 712 -3.52 -2.39 -22.21
CA GLY A 712 -4.44 -1.36 -21.73
C GLY A 712 -4.78 -1.51 -20.24
N GLY A 713 -3.96 -2.23 -19.50
CA GLY A 713 -4.09 -2.40 -18.05
C GLY A 713 -3.62 -1.19 -17.26
N THR A 714 -4.01 -1.18 -16.01
CA THR A 714 -3.57 -0.24 -14.98
C THR A 714 -3.28 -1.01 -13.69
N GLY A 715 -2.53 -0.43 -12.76
CA GLY A 715 -2.38 -1.02 -11.43
C GLY A 715 -3.63 -0.76 -10.58
N ILE A 716 -4.04 -1.74 -9.77
CA ILE A 716 -5.06 -1.49 -8.76
C ILE A 716 -4.43 -0.67 -7.64
N SER A 717 -5.04 0.46 -7.33
CA SER A 717 -4.59 1.31 -6.25
C SER A 717 -5.11 0.86 -4.89
N HIS A 718 -4.32 1.10 -3.85
CA HIS A 718 -4.72 1.00 -2.45
C HIS A 718 -5.85 1.98 -2.04
N CYS A 719 -6.20 2.94 -2.89
CA CYS A 719 -7.33 3.87 -2.68
C CYS A 719 -8.69 3.18 -2.57
N MET A 720 -8.71 1.87 -2.66
CA MET A 720 -9.94 1.08 -2.53
C MET A 720 -10.35 0.84 -1.08
N ALA A 721 -9.44 1.00 -0.11
CA ALA A 721 -9.80 0.97 1.31
C ALA A 721 -10.74 2.15 1.61
N ALA A 722 -11.92 1.85 2.10
CA ALA A 722 -13.00 2.81 2.28
C ALA A 722 -13.64 2.70 3.67
N PRO A 723 -12.95 3.07 4.76
CA PRO A 723 -13.50 2.95 6.11
C PRO A 723 -14.86 3.64 6.29
N LEU A 724 -15.11 4.71 5.54
CA LEU A 724 -16.40 5.40 5.61
C LEU A 724 -17.54 4.70 4.88
N LEU A 725 -17.26 3.72 4.02
CA LEU A 725 -18.32 2.99 3.34
C LEU A 725 -19.29 2.30 4.31
N PRO A 726 -18.84 1.43 5.25
CA PRO A 726 -19.76 0.87 6.25
C PRO A 726 -20.31 1.93 7.22
N VAL A 727 -19.58 3.00 7.53
CA VAL A 727 -20.04 4.11 8.36
C VAL A 727 -21.25 4.81 7.73
N CYS A 728 -21.18 5.12 6.44
CA CYS A 728 -22.31 5.72 5.69
C CYS A 728 -23.51 4.77 5.62
N ALA A 729 -23.28 3.45 5.49
CA ALA A 729 -24.36 2.47 5.52
C ALA A 729 -25.06 2.43 6.89
N VAL A 730 -24.31 2.48 7.98
CA VAL A 730 -24.87 2.60 9.33
C VAL A 730 -25.64 3.92 9.49
N ALA A 731 -25.08 5.04 9.00
CA ALA A 731 -25.77 6.33 9.05
C ALA A 731 -27.12 6.29 8.29
N ASN A 732 -27.15 5.66 7.12
CA ASN A 732 -28.40 5.41 6.39
C ASN A 732 -29.37 4.51 7.18
N ALA A 733 -28.88 3.45 7.83
CA ALA A 733 -29.72 2.56 8.64
C ALA A 733 -30.40 3.29 9.79
N ILE A 734 -29.64 4.09 10.59
CA ILE A 734 -30.15 4.69 11.83
C ILE A 734 -30.63 6.13 11.68
N GLY A 735 -30.41 6.76 10.51
CA GLY A 735 -30.78 8.16 10.26
C GLY A 735 -29.90 9.18 11.01
N LYS A 736 -28.71 8.77 11.48
CA LYS A 736 -27.79 9.63 12.24
C LYS A 736 -26.35 9.38 11.86
N TRP A 737 -25.58 10.44 11.68
CA TRP A 737 -24.15 10.37 11.46
C TRP A 737 -23.40 10.13 12.77
N ILE A 738 -22.47 9.19 12.76
CA ILE A 738 -21.55 8.88 13.87
C ILE A 738 -20.13 8.83 13.30
N PRO A 739 -19.14 9.50 13.91
CA PRO A 739 -17.76 9.42 13.44
C PRO A 739 -17.16 8.02 13.66
N PRO A 740 -16.30 7.54 12.75
CA PRO A 740 -15.67 6.23 12.85
C PRO A 740 -14.70 6.11 14.06
N PRO A 741 -14.45 4.90 14.54
CA PRO A 741 -15.21 3.69 14.25
C PRO A 741 -16.60 3.75 14.87
N VAL A 742 -17.60 3.21 14.15
CA VAL A 742 -19.00 3.20 14.61
C VAL A 742 -19.22 1.98 15.49
N THR A 743 -18.81 2.10 16.74
CA THR A 743 -18.88 1.03 17.73
C THR A 743 -20.29 0.92 18.34
N PRO A 744 -20.69 -0.24 18.91
CA PRO A 744 -22.01 -0.45 19.47
C PRO A 744 -22.45 0.59 20.51
N ASP A 745 -21.55 1.02 21.39
CA ASP A 745 -21.82 2.04 22.39
C ASP A 745 -22.12 3.42 21.77
N LYS A 746 -21.42 3.78 20.68
CA LYS A 746 -21.66 5.03 19.93
C LYS A 746 -23.03 4.99 19.23
N ILE A 747 -23.42 3.83 18.69
CA ILE A 747 -24.74 3.63 18.08
C ILE A 747 -25.84 3.78 19.13
N LEU A 748 -25.73 3.10 20.28
CA LEU A 748 -26.72 3.18 21.36
C LEU A 748 -26.84 4.61 21.88
N LYS A 749 -25.74 5.33 22.08
CA LYS A 749 -25.76 6.77 22.44
C LYS A 749 -26.47 7.60 21.37
N ALA A 750 -26.22 7.38 20.11
CA ALA A 750 -26.87 8.10 19.02
C ALA A 750 -28.40 7.81 19.00
N LEU A 751 -28.79 6.58 19.32
CA LEU A 751 -30.19 6.19 19.41
C LEU A 751 -30.86 6.65 20.71
N GLY A 752 -30.14 7.21 21.69
CA GLY A 752 -30.67 7.63 23.00
C GLY A 752 -30.94 6.46 23.94
N LYS A 753 -30.20 5.36 23.81
CA LYS A 753 -30.38 4.12 24.61
C LYS A 753 -29.24 3.88 25.61
N ALA A 754 -28.14 4.68 25.55
CA ALA A 754 -27.02 4.64 26.47
C ALA A 754 -26.56 6.05 26.88
#